data_2bd29d6cfa2d54b56af1e765226b12d8
#
_entry.id   2bd29d6cfa2d54b56af1e765226b12d8
#
_cell.length_a   1.000
_cell.length_b   1.000
_cell.length_c   1.000
_cell.angle_alpha   90.00
_cell.angle_beta   90.00
_cell.angle_gamma   90.00
#
_symmetry.space_group_name_H-M   'P 1'
#
loop_
_entity.id
_entity.type
_entity.pdbx_description
1 polymer ?
#
loop_
_entity_poly.entity_id
_entity_poly.type
_entity_poly.pdbx_seq_one_letter_code
_entity_poly.pdbx_strand_id
1 'polypeptide(L)'
;MKSSLTWMQDYVDVDMNQDMQAFADKLTIAGIPVEQVEYWGTEVKKVKTGKILQIDKHPDADKLVVCQVDMGDEQLQIVTAATNVRVGQVVPVAVHGAHLPGGTKIKRSKLRGVLSNGMFCSAHEFGFDDSLLLPEEREGIWILPPDTPLGVDAADYLQVRDVVYEYELTANRADCFSMVGLSREFAVLSGKEARYPEISVKECDTPIDGKVKVSIDDDELCSRYTARLLLNVKIGKSPMWMQQRLRKSGVRPINNVVDATNYTMIELGIPLHAYDYDKVAGHHLIARRAQADEVMKTLDDVDRKLTDNMLVIADEEKACCIAGIMGGMDSEVTDQTTTVILECASFKGSNIRHTGRMLGLRSEASGRFERGLDSDSCINSIDRCAQLLQEMGACDVAKGVVDVYPKPQATTRIAFTAAQVNKFLGTEITEADMVHILETLQFGIEKDGNTLTAVVPSYRGDCTEMPDIAEEVARVYGYENIPSTRPAAPISKGEAGFHHDVGEKISSILSSSGLNETVTFSFMHPDQLKKLLFKDGDAVYNAVPILNPITEDFPLMRTTLIPTLMDVLVRNQAVKNPSVGIYEIAPVYRPKQLPLTELPEQEFYVTGLLYGQRTAAEWPEKAENYDFYDVKGLVEAVLQGLGIQADLEVSDWAPLHPGKAARYVKDGQVLCDFGELHPKAVDNYDVAGPVYVFEMHMDAILPLVNLLPDYHKVAKFPASSRDLAFLAPLATTNADIVDVIKEDGGENLEAVHLFDMYTGKQVPQGYKSLAYSLVFRSEEGTLTDADIQAPVDAIVKDLKEKFGCELR
;
A
#
# COMPACT_ATOMS: atom_id res chain seq x y z
N MET A 1 -5.22 13.65 -8.87
CA MET A 1 -5.93 14.84 -9.42
C MET A 1 -6.21 14.60 -10.89
N LYS A 2 -7.39 15.04 -11.40
CA LYS A 2 -7.70 14.96 -12.84
C LYS A 2 -7.65 16.35 -13.49
N SER A 3 -7.04 16.44 -14.68
CA SER A 3 -7.03 17.68 -15.48
C SER A 3 -7.57 17.45 -16.89
N SER A 4 -8.51 18.30 -17.28
CA SER A 4 -9.02 18.40 -18.64
C SER A 4 -8.03 19.16 -19.50
N LEU A 5 -7.53 18.56 -20.60
CA LEU A 5 -6.62 19.25 -21.50
C LEU A 5 -7.32 20.39 -22.28
N THR A 6 -8.63 20.23 -22.57
CA THR A 6 -9.44 21.32 -23.15
C THR A 6 -9.54 22.51 -22.21
N TRP A 7 -9.67 22.29 -20.90
CA TRP A 7 -9.63 23.40 -19.93
C TRP A 7 -8.22 23.98 -19.80
N MET A 8 -7.19 23.13 -19.83
CA MET A 8 -5.78 23.55 -19.76
C MET A 8 -5.41 24.52 -20.91
N GLN A 9 -6.09 24.46 -22.08
CA GLN A 9 -5.88 25.38 -23.20
C GLN A 9 -6.18 26.86 -22.85
N ASP A 10 -6.93 27.14 -21.78
CA ASP A 10 -7.10 28.52 -21.32
C ASP A 10 -5.78 29.10 -20.78
N TYR A 11 -4.85 28.25 -20.33
CA TYR A 11 -3.60 28.64 -19.66
C TYR A 11 -2.31 28.31 -20.41
N VAL A 12 -2.35 27.36 -21.36
CA VAL A 12 -1.22 26.99 -22.20
C VAL A 12 -1.71 26.41 -23.53
N ASP A 13 -0.94 26.61 -24.60
CA ASP A 13 -1.29 26.04 -25.90
C ASP A 13 -0.99 24.54 -25.93
N VAL A 14 -2.04 23.71 -25.90
CA VAL A 14 -1.96 22.25 -26.01
C VAL A 14 -2.25 21.83 -27.45
N ASP A 15 -1.32 21.13 -28.08
CA ASP A 15 -1.56 20.49 -29.37
C ASP A 15 -2.34 19.19 -29.18
N MET A 16 -3.65 19.25 -29.36
CA MET A 16 -4.57 18.11 -29.21
C MET A 16 -4.35 16.99 -30.25
N ASN A 17 -3.49 17.19 -31.27
CA ASN A 17 -3.18 16.19 -32.29
C ASN A 17 -1.87 15.43 -31.99
N GLN A 18 -1.10 15.84 -30.98
CA GLN A 18 0.11 15.12 -30.57
C GLN A 18 -0.24 13.77 -29.92
N ASP A 19 0.78 12.91 -29.80
CA ASP A 19 0.65 11.68 -29.01
C ASP A 19 0.52 12.04 -27.51
N MET A 20 -0.70 11.94 -26.98
CA MET A 20 -1.02 12.30 -25.61
C MET A 20 -0.35 11.38 -24.61
N GLN A 21 -0.15 10.09 -24.95
CA GLN A 21 0.56 9.16 -24.08
C GLN A 21 2.05 9.52 -23.99
N ALA A 22 2.70 9.77 -25.13
CA ALA A 22 4.10 10.17 -25.15
C ALA A 22 4.35 11.47 -24.37
N PHE A 23 3.40 12.42 -24.38
CA PHE A 23 3.51 13.63 -23.58
C PHE A 23 3.26 13.36 -22.07
N ALA A 24 2.34 12.47 -21.73
CA ALA A 24 2.14 12.01 -20.36
C ALA A 24 3.39 11.33 -19.79
N ASP A 25 4.06 10.51 -20.59
CA ASP A 25 5.35 9.88 -20.24
C ASP A 25 6.44 10.93 -19.99
N LYS A 26 6.48 11.98 -20.81
CA LYS A 26 7.42 13.11 -20.62
C LYS A 26 7.17 13.87 -19.32
N LEU A 27 5.90 14.13 -18.98
CA LEU A 27 5.52 14.73 -17.70
C LEU A 27 5.95 13.85 -16.52
N THR A 28 5.73 12.55 -16.63
CA THR A 28 6.09 11.56 -15.60
C THR A 28 7.59 11.54 -15.35
N ILE A 29 8.40 11.50 -16.42
CA ILE A 29 9.88 11.55 -16.31
C ILE A 29 10.34 12.87 -15.68
N ALA A 30 9.65 13.98 -15.96
CA ALA A 30 9.95 15.28 -15.38
C ALA A 30 9.41 15.47 -13.94
N GLY A 31 8.98 14.41 -13.26
CA GLY A 31 8.55 14.43 -11.85
C GLY A 31 7.08 14.80 -11.62
N ILE A 32 6.24 14.78 -12.67
CA ILE A 32 4.79 14.98 -12.58
C ILE A 32 4.09 13.70 -13.07
N PRO A 33 3.97 12.67 -12.21
CA PRO A 33 3.47 11.37 -12.61
C PRO A 33 2.04 11.42 -13.15
N VAL A 34 1.84 10.95 -14.39
CA VAL A 34 0.54 10.71 -15.01
C VAL A 34 0.24 9.23 -14.90
N GLU A 35 -0.78 8.89 -14.13
CA GLU A 35 -1.18 7.51 -13.86
C GLU A 35 -2.06 6.95 -14.97
N GLN A 36 -2.94 7.81 -15.51
CA GLN A 36 -3.88 7.42 -16.55
C GLN A 36 -4.13 8.55 -17.55
N VAL A 37 -4.28 8.16 -18.83
CA VAL A 37 -4.75 9.02 -19.92
C VAL A 37 -6.13 8.55 -20.35
N GLU A 38 -7.14 9.35 -20.06
CA GLU A 38 -8.55 9.05 -20.38
C GLU A 38 -9.01 9.83 -21.62
N TYR A 39 -9.66 9.13 -22.55
CA TYR A 39 -10.26 9.74 -23.76
C TYR A 39 -11.78 9.80 -23.61
N TRP A 40 -12.30 10.95 -23.23
CA TRP A 40 -13.72 11.15 -22.97
C TRP A 40 -14.49 11.45 -24.26
N GLY A 41 -15.69 10.89 -24.39
CA GLY A 41 -16.63 11.19 -25.48
C GLY A 41 -16.20 10.78 -26.89
N THR A 42 -15.02 10.16 -27.09
CA THR A 42 -14.50 9.76 -28.41
C THR A 42 -15.33 8.67 -29.09
N GLU A 43 -15.99 7.83 -28.29
CA GLU A 43 -16.89 6.78 -28.78
C GLU A 43 -18.29 7.32 -29.18
N VAL A 44 -18.67 8.48 -28.66
CA VAL A 44 -19.99 9.09 -28.94
C VAL A 44 -20.00 9.72 -30.35
N LYS A 45 -20.73 9.11 -31.26
CA LYS A 45 -20.83 9.60 -32.66
C LYS A 45 -22.27 9.62 -33.09
N LYS A 46 -22.64 10.64 -33.88
CA LYS A 46 -23.99 10.84 -34.43
C LYS A 46 -25.08 10.91 -33.34
N VAL A 47 -24.77 11.54 -32.22
CA VAL A 47 -25.77 11.97 -31.24
C VAL A 47 -26.00 13.46 -31.44
N LYS A 48 -27.22 13.85 -31.80
CA LYS A 48 -27.60 15.22 -32.12
C LYS A 48 -28.57 15.78 -31.10
N THR A 49 -28.63 17.09 -30.96
CA THR A 49 -29.62 17.76 -30.13
C THR A 49 -30.98 17.81 -30.86
N GLY A 50 -32.07 17.57 -30.14
CA GLY A 50 -33.44 17.64 -30.74
C GLY A 50 -34.46 18.09 -29.72
N LYS A 51 -35.52 18.79 -30.21
CA LYS A 51 -36.63 19.29 -29.39
C LYS A 51 -37.87 18.42 -29.53
N ILE A 52 -38.43 18.00 -28.41
CA ILE A 52 -39.67 17.21 -28.38
C ILE A 52 -40.86 18.13 -28.72
N LEU A 53 -41.52 17.87 -29.85
CA LEU A 53 -42.67 18.63 -30.30
C LEU A 53 -44.01 18.07 -29.84
N GLN A 54 -44.14 16.72 -29.83
CA GLN A 54 -45.38 16.03 -29.51
C GLN A 54 -45.04 14.67 -28.84
N ILE A 55 -45.94 14.25 -27.95
CA ILE A 55 -45.84 12.97 -27.24
C ILE A 55 -47.21 12.29 -27.31
N ASP A 56 -47.25 11.11 -27.94
CA ASP A 56 -48.45 10.29 -28.06
C ASP A 56 -48.30 8.98 -27.29
N LYS A 57 -49.39 8.37 -26.84
CA LYS A 57 -49.35 7.03 -26.24
C LYS A 57 -49.06 5.99 -27.32
N HIS A 58 -48.25 4.99 -26.96
CA HIS A 58 -47.97 3.86 -27.85
C HIS A 58 -49.26 3.00 -28.02
N PRO A 59 -49.64 2.60 -29.28
CA PRO A 59 -50.88 1.87 -29.50
C PRO A 59 -50.95 0.50 -28.83
N ASP A 60 -49.81 -0.19 -28.69
CA ASP A 60 -49.73 -1.57 -28.18
C ASP A 60 -48.82 -1.75 -26.95
N ALA A 61 -48.52 -0.67 -26.17
CA ALA A 61 -47.67 -0.76 -25.02
C ALA A 61 -47.94 0.35 -24.00
N ASP A 62 -48.31 -0.01 -22.78
CA ASP A 62 -48.64 0.93 -21.71
C ASP A 62 -47.44 1.74 -21.18
N LYS A 63 -46.22 1.21 -21.30
CA LYS A 63 -45.00 1.86 -20.78
C LYS A 63 -44.22 2.62 -21.84
N LEU A 64 -44.68 2.63 -23.11
CA LEU A 64 -43.99 3.31 -24.19
C LEU A 64 -44.79 4.55 -24.64
N VAL A 65 -44.04 5.57 -25.05
CA VAL A 65 -44.59 6.77 -25.70
C VAL A 65 -43.89 6.99 -27.04
N VAL A 66 -44.64 7.60 -28.00
CA VAL A 66 -44.13 7.94 -29.32
C VAL A 66 -43.92 9.45 -29.34
N CYS A 67 -42.70 9.89 -29.56
CA CYS A 67 -42.33 11.30 -29.59
C CYS A 67 -42.01 11.76 -31.01
N GLN A 68 -42.52 12.92 -31.41
CA GLN A 68 -42.08 13.63 -32.60
C GLN A 68 -41.01 14.65 -32.16
N VAL A 69 -39.85 14.61 -32.80
CA VAL A 69 -38.67 15.37 -32.40
C VAL A 69 -38.15 16.20 -33.56
N ASP A 70 -38.03 17.50 -33.34
CA ASP A 70 -37.43 18.46 -34.30
C ASP A 70 -35.90 18.38 -34.14
N MET A 71 -35.21 18.03 -35.23
CA MET A 71 -33.76 17.97 -35.29
C MET A 71 -33.12 19.18 -35.97
N GLY A 72 -33.90 20.19 -36.23
CA GLY A 72 -33.53 21.42 -36.95
C GLY A 72 -33.64 21.29 -38.47
N ASP A 73 -33.12 20.26 -39.09
CA ASP A 73 -33.15 19.97 -40.52
C ASP A 73 -34.22 18.92 -40.91
N GLU A 74 -34.66 18.09 -39.99
CA GLU A 74 -35.65 17.03 -40.17
C GLU A 74 -36.44 16.77 -38.87
N GLN A 75 -37.60 16.10 -39.02
CA GLN A 75 -38.33 15.58 -37.85
C GLN A 75 -38.22 14.07 -37.77
N LEU A 76 -37.94 13.55 -36.56
CA LEU A 76 -37.77 12.13 -36.30
C LEU A 76 -38.84 11.64 -35.31
N GLN A 77 -39.36 10.44 -35.58
CA GLN A 77 -40.16 9.69 -34.61
C GLN A 77 -39.27 8.84 -33.75
N ILE A 78 -39.35 9.00 -32.42
CA ILE A 78 -38.61 8.22 -31.42
C ILE A 78 -39.61 7.58 -30.47
N VAL A 79 -39.46 6.30 -30.21
CA VAL A 79 -40.23 5.53 -29.22
C VAL A 79 -39.36 5.37 -28.00
N THR A 80 -39.87 5.70 -26.80
CA THR A 80 -39.12 5.61 -25.54
C THR A 80 -39.98 5.13 -24.38
N ALA A 81 -39.34 4.53 -23.38
CA ALA A 81 -39.91 4.20 -22.10
C ALA A 81 -39.55 5.21 -20.99
N ALA A 82 -38.83 6.28 -21.31
CA ALA A 82 -38.40 7.26 -20.34
C ALA A 82 -39.64 8.03 -19.80
N THR A 83 -39.67 8.19 -18.48
CA THR A 83 -40.82 8.80 -17.76
C THR A 83 -40.70 10.31 -17.61
N ASN A 84 -39.51 10.86 -17.81
CA ASN A 84 -39.20 12.29 -17.64
C ASN A 84 -39.33 13.10 -18.93
N VAL A 85 -39.89 12.54 -20.01
CA VAL A 85 -40.13 13.24 -21.29
C VAL A 85 -41.29 14.24 -21.18
N ARG A 86 -41.11 15.47 -21.72
CA ARG A 86 -42.13 16.51 -21.79
C ARG A 86 -42.01 17.24 -23.13
N VAL A 87 -43.14 17.71 -23.65
CA VAL A 87 -43.17 18.57 -24.83
C VAL A 87 -42.40 19.87 -24.55
N GLY A 88 -41.62 20.31 -25.52
CA GLY A 88 -40.78 21.50 -25.44
C GLY A 88 -39.35 21.28 -24.93
N GLN A 89 -39.03 20.12 -24.33
CA GLN A 89 -37.68 19.80 -23.87
C GLN A 89 -36.72 19.61 -25.05
N VAL A 90 -35.48 20.07 -24.86
CA VAL A 90 -34.36 19.77 -25.74
C VAL A 90 -33.54 18.61 -25.13
N VAL A 91 -33.23 17.62 -25.93
CA VAL A 91 -32.62 16.36 -25.47
C VAL A 91 -31.58 15.83 -26.47
N PRO A 92 -30.59 15.04 -26.05
CA PRO A 92 -29.69 14.35 -26.97
C PRO A 92 -30.41 13.15 -27.62
N VAL A 93 -30.27 13.03 -28.94
CA VAL A 93 -30.87 11.99 -29.77
C VAL A 93 -29.81 11.23 -30.54
N ALA A 94 -29.63 9.96 -30.21
CA ALA A 94 -28.79 9.03 -30.98
C ALA A 94 -29.56 8.61 -32.24
N VAL A 95 -29.16 9.13 -33.41
CA VAL A 95 -29.80 8.84 -34.69
C VAL A 95 -29.33 7.50 -35.27
N HIS A 96 -29.92 7.03 -36.35
CA HIS A 96 -29.51 5.82 -37.03
C HIS A 96 -28.03 5.83 -37.41
N GLY A 97 -27.31 4.78 -36.97
CA GLY A 97 -25.85 4.63 -37.12
C GLY A 97 -25.03 5.37 -36.06
N ALA A 98 -25.67 5.87 -34.99
CA ALA A 98 -24.95 6.38 -33.84
C ALA A 98 -24.16 5.27 -33.11
N HIS A 99 -23.04 5.68 -32.52
CA HIS A 99 -22.21 4.83 -31.65
C HIS A 99 -22.21 5.46 -30.25
N LEU A 100 -22.33 4.63 -29.25
CA LEU A 100 -22.30 4.97 -27.83
C LEU A 100 -21.24 4.17 -27.12
N PRO A 101 -20.79 4.57 -25.94
CA PRO A 101 -19.81 3.82 -25.14
C PRO A 101 -20.18 2.35 -24.98
N GLY A 102 -19.15 1.50 -24.83
CA GLY A 102 -19.33 0.04 -24.76
C GLY A 102 -19.70 -0.62 -26.09
N GLY A 103 -19.47 0.06 -27.23
CA GLY A 103 -19.64 -0.50 -28.58
C GLY A 103 -21.12 -0.57 -29.07
N THR A 104 -22.05 0.07 -28.35
CA THR A 104 -23.47 0.07 -28.68
C THR A 104 -23.73 0.87 -29.97
N LYS A 105 -24.41 0.24 -30.94
CA LYS A 105 -24.80 0.86 -32.22
C LYS A 105 -26.30 1.02 -32.33
N ILE A 106 -26.76 2.25 -32.55
CA ILE A 106 -28.16 2.56 -32.66
C ILE A 106 -28.63 2.34 -34.12
N LYS A 107 -29.73 1.59 -34.30
CA LYS A 107 -30.33 1.29 -35.58
C LYS A 107 -31.80 1.68 -35.56
N ARG A 108 -32.34 2.02 -36.73
CA ARG A 108 -33.79 2.07 -36.91
C ARG A 108 -34.37 0.72 -36.52
N SER A 109 -35.37 0.72 -35.66
CA SER A 109 -36.01 -0.48 -35.18
C SER A 109 -37.51 -0.29 -34.96
N LYS A 110 -38.26 -1.37 -34.97
CA LYS A 110 -39.66 -1.35 -34.58
C LYS A 110 -39.78 -1.82 -33.13
N LEU A 111 -40.32 -0.95 -32.28
CA LEU A 111 -40.66 -1.27 -30.91
C LEU A 111 -42.16 -1.56 -30.84
N ARG A 112 -42.51 -2.81 -30.58
CA ARG A 112 -43.91 -3.28 -30.62
C ARG A 112 -44.72 -2.78 -31.85
N GLY A 113 -44.11 -2.89 -33.05
CA GLY A 113 -44.78 -2.49 -34.32
C GLY A 113 -44.57 -1.03 -34.74
N VAL A 114 -44.28 -0.10 -33.84
CA VAL A 114 -44.04 1.30 -34.13
C VAL A 114 -42.58 1.56 -34.43
N LEU A 115 -42.29 2.29 -35.52
CA LEU A 115 -40.96 2.63 -35.97
C LEU A 115 -40.32 3.68 -35.03
N SER A 116 -39.10 3.38 -34.53
CA SER A 116 -38.23 4.34 -33.89
C SER A 116 -37.00 4.63 -34.75
N ASN A 117 -36.74 5.89 -35.09
CA ASN A 117 -35.64 6.32 -35.97
C ASN A 117 -34.33 6.55 -35.18
N GLY A 118 -34.33 6.32 -33.88
CA GLY A 118 -33.22 6.54 -32.99
C GLY A 118 -33.58 6.24 -31.52
N MET A 119 -32.82 6.82 -30.61
CA MET A 119 -32.99 6.67 -29.16
C MET A 119 -32.65 8.01 -28.46
N PHE A 120 -33.41 8.38 -27.45
CA PHE A 120 -33.01 9.45 -26.53
C PHE A 120 -31.86 8.96 -25.64
N CYS A 121 -30.91 9.83 -25.34
CA CYS A 121 -29.79 9.50 -24.48
C CYS A 121 -29.95 10.08 -23.08
N SER A 122 -29.58 9.32 -22.07
CA SER A 122 -29.27 9.79 -20.73
C SER A 122 -27.84 10.32 -20.65
N ALA A 123 -27.42 10.82 -19.51
CA ALA A 123 -26.01 11.21 -19.28
C ALA A 123 -25.04 10.00 -19.28
N HIS A 124 -25.54 8.82 -18.94
CA HIS A 124 -24.75 7.57 -18.97
C HIS A 124 -24.29 7.18 -20.39
N GLU A 125 -25.11 7.45 -21.43
CA GLU A 125 -24.72 7.22 -22.83
C GLU A 125 -23.59 8.14 -23.30
N PHE A 126 -23.20 9.13 -22.49
CA PHE A 126 -22.01 9.95 -22.71
C PHE A 126 -20.81 9.50 -21.88
N GLY A 127 -20.95 8.45 -21.06
CA GLY A 127 -19.88 7.88 -20.24
C GLY A 127 -19.77 8.46 -18.82
N PHE A 128 -20.76 9.21 -18.35
CA PHE A 128 -20.77 9.73 -16.98
C PHE A 128 -21.26 8.67 -15.99
N ASP A 129 -20.52 8.56 -14.87
CA ASP A 129 -20.89 7.75 -13.70
C ASP A 129 -21.89 8.50 -12.80
N ASP A 130 -22.72 7.77 -12.06
CA ASP A 130 -23.71 8.33 -11.11
C ASP A 130 -23.12 9.28 -10.08
N SER A 131 -21.86 9.06 -9.68
CA SER A 131 -21.15 9.91 -8.72
C SER A 131 -20.93 11.34 -9.24
N LEU A 132 -20.91 11.54 -10.56
CA LEU A 132 -20.69 12.84 -11.23
C LEU A 132 -21.97 13.52 -11.69
N LEU A 133 -23.13 12.87 -11.53
CA LEU A 133 -24.42 13.37 -12.02
C LEU A 133 -25.23 14.03 -10.90
N LEU A 134 -25.97 15.10 -11.30
CA LEU A 134 -27.03 15.66 -10.47
C LEU A 134 -28.13 14.61 -10.22
N PRO A 135 -28.86 14.66 -9.10
CA PRO A 135 -29.91 13.69 -8.79
C PRO A 135 -30.94 13.53 -9.93
N GLU A 136 -31.32 14.63 -10.60
CA GLU A 136 -32.29 14.65 -11.71
C GLU A 136 -31.71 14.11 -13.04
N GLU A 137 -30.40 13.96 -13.17
CA GLU A 137 -29.73 13.45 -14.37
C GLU A 137 -29.46 11.94 -14.29
N ARG A 138 -29.59 11.33 -13.10
CA ARG A 138 -29.33 9.90 -12.88
C ARG A 138 -30.40 9.00 -13.49
N GLU A 139 -31.62 9.49 -13.60
CA GLU A 139 -32.73 8.72 -14.12
C GLU A 139 -33.34 9.36 -15.37
N GLY A 140 -33.66 8.53 -16.34
CA GLY A 140 -34.32 8.96 -17.58
C GLY A 140 -33.41 9.58 -18.62
N ILE A 141 -33.93 10.43 -19.47
CA ILE A 141 -33.19 11.13 -20.53
C ILE A 141 -32.54 12.41 -20.00
N TRP A 142 -31.40 12.78 -20.61
CA TRP A 142 -30.69 14.00 -20.25
C TRP A 142 -31.45 15.22 -20.85
N ILE A 143 -31.85 16.13 -19.98
CA ILE A 143 -32.58 17.34 -20.40
C ILE A 143 -31.60 18.49 -20.52
N LEU A 144 -31.51 19.07 -21.70
CA LEU A 144 -30.61 20.18 -22.02
C LEU A 144 -31.26 21.53 -21.79
N PRO A 145 -30.47 22.62 -21.67
CA PRO A 145 -31.00 23.99 -21.60
C PRO A 145 -31.94 24.29 -22.78
N PRO A 146 -33.02 25.07 -22.54
CA PRO A 146 -34.04 25.32 -23.56
C PRO A 146 -33.55 26.06 -24.81
N ASP A 147 -32.46 26.82 -24.69
CA ASP A 147 -31.79 27.61 -25.71
C ASP A 147 -30.73 26.82 -26.49
N THR A 148 -30.56 25.51 -26.19
CA THR A 148 -29.63 24.65 -26.92
C THR A 148 -29.96 24.61 -28.42
N PRO A 149 -28.99 24.88 -29.31
CA PRO A 149 -29.20 24.78 -30.77
C PRO A 149 -29.61 23.37 -31.17
N LEU A 150 -30.51 23.25 -32.16
CA LEU A 150 -31.02 21.96 -32.64
C LEU A 150 -30.14 21.40 -33.76
N GLY A 151 -30.05 20.07 -33.86
CA GLY A 151 -29.35 19.38 -34.94
C GLY A 151 -27.81 19.37 -34.83
N VAL A 152 -27.25 20.00 -33.79
CA VAL A 152 -25.80 20.02 -33.57
C VAL A 152 -25.34 18.72 -32.93
N ASP A 153 -24.06 18.37 -33.08
CA ASP A 153 -23.46 17.24 -32.36
C ASP A 153 -23.53 17.51 -30.85
N ALA A 154 -24.22 16.65 -30.13
CA ALA A 154 -24.45 16.83 -28.70
C ALA A 154 -23.18 16.68 -27.88
N ALA A 155 -22.25 15.80 -28.28
CA ALA A 155 -21.00 15.59 -27.53
C ALA A 155 -20.05 16.80 -27.64
N ASP A 156 -20.02 17.46 -28.80
CA ASP A 156 -19.26 18.71 -29.00
C ASP A 156 -19.89 19.87 -28.26
N TYR A 157 -21.22 20.08 -28.44
CA TYR A 157 -21.94 21.16 -27.78
C TYR A 157 -21.85 21.11 -26.26
N LEU A 158 -21.96 19.91 -25.71
CA LEU A 158 -21.83 19.66 -24.28
C LEU A 158 -20.37 19.59 -23.81
N GLN A 159 -19.43 19.82 -24.71
CA GLN A 159 -17.99 19.73 -24.39
C GLN A 159 -17.60 18.40 -23.68
N VAL A 160 -18.23 17.28 -24.09
CA VAL A 160 -17.90 15.97 -23.48
C VAL A 160 -16.56 15.44 -24.00
N ARG A 161 -16.26 15.70 -25.31
CA ARG A 161 -15.00 15.22 -25.91
C ARG A 161 -13.80 15.94 -25.32
N ASP A 162 -12.87 15.12 -24.75
CA ASP A 162 -11.66 15.63 -24.11
C ASP A 162 -10.60 14.54 -23.96
N VAL A 163 -9.40 14.96 -23.61
CA VAL A 163 -8.36 14.11 -23.02
C VAL A 163 -8.18 14.57 -21.58
N VAL A 164 -8.30 13.65 -20.65
CA VAL A 164 -8.15 13.92 -19.22
C VAL A 164 -6.97 13.14 -18.70
N TYR A 165 -6.02 13.83 -18.06
CA TYR A 165 -4.90 13.20 -17.36
C TYR A 165 -5.26 13.02 -15.89
N GLU A 166 -5.02 11.83 -15.36
CA GLU A 166 -5.05 11.56 -13.94
C GLU A 166 -3.63 11.52 -13.41
N TYR A 167 -3.35 12.32 -12.38
CA TYR A 167 -2.01 12.49 -11.80
C TYR A 167 -1.94 11.90 -10.40
N GLU A 168 -0.81 11.24 -10.10
CA GLU A 168 -0.39 10.89 -8.74
C GLU A 168 0.66 11.89 -8.25
N LEU A 169 0.21 13.07 -7.83
CA LEU A 169 1.10 14.16 -7.43
C LEU A 169 1.79 13.87 -6.09
N THR A 170 3.10 14.08 -6.04
CA THR A 170 3.91 13.94 -4.83
C THR A 170 3.56 14.98 -3.76
N ALA A 171 3.91 14.69 -2.51
CA ALA A 171 3.53 15.56 -1.38
C ALA A 171 4.18 16.94 -1.42
N ASN A 172 5.34 17.08 -2.05
CA ASN A 172 6.07 18.34 -2.20
C ASN A 172 5.48 19.26 -3.27
N ARG A 173 4.78 18.72 -4.28
CA ARG A 173 4.24 19.49 -5.40
C ARG A 173 2.80 19.97 -5.16
N ALA A 174 2.60 20.73 -4.05
CA ALA A 174 1.31 21.34 -3.72
C ALA A 174 0.79 22.28 -4.83
N ASP A 175 1.67 22.99 -5.51
CA ASP A 175 1.40 23.88 -6.64
C ASP A 175 0.68 23.19 -7.80
N CYS A 176 1.01 21.92 -8.06
CA CYS A 176 0.40 21.11 -9.14
C CYS A 176 -1.00 20.61 -8.84
N PHE A 177 -1.55 20.82 -7.61
CA PHE A 177 -2.95 20.50 -7.32
C PHE A 177 -3.93 21.53 -7.89
N SER A 178 -3.55 22.19 -8.99
CA SER A 178 -4.35 23.18 -9.72
C SER A 178 -4.14 23.11 -11.23
N MET A 179 -5.12 23.57 -12.01
CA MET A 179 -4.99 23.71 -13.46
C MET A 179 -3.86 24.65 -13.84
N VAL A 180 -3.77 25.78 -13.16
CA VAL A 180 -2.72 26.79 -13.41
C VAL A 180 -1.34 26.21 -13.08
N GLY A 181 -1.20 25.48 -11.97
CA GLY A 181 0.08 24.85 -11.61
C GLY A 181 0.53 23.79 -12.59
N LEU A 182 -0.38 22.89 -13.00
CA LEU A 182 -0.11 21.90 -14.05
C LEU A 182 0.21 22.55 -15.40
N SER A 183 -0.46 23.67 -15.72
CA SER A 183 -0.19 24.40 -16.99
C SER A 183 1.19 25.04 -17.02
N ARG A 184 1.74 25.46 -15.88
CA ARG A 184 3.15 25.91 -15.79
C ARG A 184 4.11 24.78 -16.19
N GLU A 185 3.93 23.59 -15.61
CA GLU A 185 4.75 22.41 -15.92
C GLU A 185 4.62 21.99 -17.38
N PHE A 186 3.36 21.99 -17.89
CA PHE A 186 3.07 21.69 -19.27
C PHE A 186 3.76 22.70 -20.21
N ALA A 187 3.72 23.98 -19.89
CA ALA A 187 4.34 25.06 -20.64
C ALA A 187 5.87 24.86 -20.73
N VAL A 188 6.54 24.62 -19.60
CA VAL A 188 7.99 24.37 -19.56
C VAL A 188 8.39 23.20 -20.45
N LEU A 189 7.72 22.06 -20.31
CA LEU A 189 8.06 20.83 -21.06
C LEU A 189 7.69 20.90 -22.56
N SER A 190 6.72 21.73 -22.94
CA SER A 190 6.33 21.94 -24.33
C SER A 190 7.04 23.13 -25.00
N GLY A 191 7.84 23.91 -24.25
CA GLY A 191 8.48 25.13 -24.73
C GLY A 191 7.48 26.24 -25.09
N LYS A 192 6.37 26.32 -24.32
CA LYS A 192 5.30 27.31 -24.46
C LYS A 192 5.30 28.27 -23.27
N GLU A 193 4.49 29.32 -23.36
CA GLU A 193 4.28 30.26 -22.26
C GLU A 193 2.99 29.92 -21.51
N ALA A 194 3.03 29.97 -20.17
CA ALA A 194 1.86 29.86 -19.33
C ALA A 194 1.13 31.19 -19.26
N ARG A 195 -0.21 31.13 -19.34
CA ARG A 195 -1.12 32.27 -19.19
C ARG A 195 -1.87 32.15 -17.86
N TYR A 196 -2.35 33.29 -17.37
CA TYR A 196 -3.11 33.34 -16.13
C TYR A 196 -4.48 33.97 -16.37
N PRO A 197 -5.52 33.64 -15.61
CA PRO A 197 -6.80 34.27 -15.72
C PRO A 197 -6.69 35.77 -15.32
N GLU A 198 -7.30 36.64 -16.11
CA GLU A 198 -7.45 38.03 -15.71
C GLU A 198 -8.52 38.12 -14.61
N ILE A 199 -8.12 38.58 -13.42
CA ILE A 199 -9.02 38.67 -12.28
C ILE A 199 -9.44 40.13 -12.08
N SER A 200 -10.74 40.40 -12.22
CA SER A 200 -11.31 41.72 -12.06
C SER A 200 -12.72 41.65 -11.46
N VAL A 201 -12.88 42.21 -10.27
CA VAL A 201 -14.16 42.22 -9.55
C VAL A 201 -14.80 43.61 -9.67
N LYS A 202 -16.06 43.64 -10.06
CA LYS A 202 -16.86 44.91 -10.08
C LYS A 202 -17.59 45.03 -8.76
N GLU A 203 -17.11 45.90 -7.89
CA GLU A 203 -17.69 46.12 -6.57
C GLU A 203 -18.91 47.06 -6.65
N CYS A 204 -19.93 46.75 -5.85
CA CYS A 204 -21.08 47.67 -5.66
C CYS A 204 -20.76 48.72 -4.58
N ASP A 205 -21.64 49.72 -4.39
CA ASP A 205 -21.39 50.79 -3.42
C ASP A 205 -21.48 50.37 -1.93
N THR A 206 -22.02 49.22 -1.64
CA THR A 206 -22.19 48.74 -0.26
C THR A 206 -20.85 48.25 0.31
N PRO A 207 -20.28 48.86 1.38
CA PRO A 207 -19.02 48.43 1.93
C PRO A 207 -19.17 47.15 2.74
N ILE A 208 -18.13 46.32 2.75
CA ILE A 208 -18.01 45.15 3.61
C ILE A 208 -17.71 45.55 5.07
N ASP A 209 -17.06 46.69 5.26
CA ASP A 209 -16.67 47.24 6.58
C ASP A 209 -17.88 47.37 7.51
N GLY A 210 -17.74 46.81 8.71
CA GLY A 210 -18.77 46.80 9.74
C GLY A 210 -19.87 45.74 9.51
N LYS A 211 -19.86 45.00 8.37
CA LYS A 211 -20.78 43.93 8.07
C LYS A 211 -20.19 42.54 8.30
N VAL A 212 -18.91 42.37 8.01
CA VAL A 212 -18.18 41.12 8.23
C VAL A 212 -16.93 41.43 9.06
N LYS A 213 -16.70 40.59 10.05
CA LYS A 213 -15.49 40.64 10.89
C LYS A 213 -14.76 39.32 10.80
N VAL A 214 -13.42 39.39 10.78
CA VAL A 214 -12.57 38.19 10.79
C VAL A 214 -11.52 38.36 11.87
N SER A 215 -11.25 37.32 12.65
CA SER A 215 -10.12 37.26 13.58
C SER A 215 -9.39 35.89 13.50
N ILE A 216 -8.09 35.96 13.79
CA ILE A 216 -7.23 34.79 13.89
C ILE A 216 -6.73 34.74 15.34
N ASP A 217 -7.20 33.75 16.10
CA ASP A 217 -6.79 33.56 17.50
C ASP A 217 -5.51 32.72 17.62
N ASP A 218 -5.22 31.87 16.60
CA ASP A 218 -4.02 31.03 16.51
C ASP A 218 -3.32 31.26 15.16
N ASP A 219 -2.35 32.17 15.14
CA ASP A 219 -1.58 32.55 13.95
C ASP A 219 -0.51 31.52 13.54
N GLU A 220 -0.28 30.47 14.35
CA GLU A 220 0.55 29.34 13.98
C GLU A 220 -0.24 28.32 13.13
N LEU A 221 -1.55 28.20 13.36
CA LEU A 221 -2.41 27.24 12.64
C LEU A 221 -3.14 27.87 11.46
N CYS A 222 -3.39 29.18 11.48
CA CYS A 222 -3.97 29.95 10.38
C CYS A 222 -3.07 31.14 10.05
N SER A 223 -2.37 31.07 8.92
CA SER A 223 -1.42 32.11 8.52
C SER A 223 -2.08 33.34 7.89
N ARG A 224 -3.16 33.15 7.14
CA ARG A 224 -3.94 34.21 6.48
C ARG A 224 -5.40 33.82 6.38
N TYR A 225 -6.28 34.78 6.55
CA TYR A 225 -7.72 34.60 6.39
C TYR A 225 -8.33 35.79 5.66
N THR A 226 -8.99 35.51 4.51
CA THR A 226 -9.65 36.54 3.70
C THR A 226 -11.14 36.26 3.60
N ALA A 227 -11.96 37.31 3.55
CA ALA A 227 -13.40 37.21 3.37
C ALA A 227 -13.93 38.28 2.42
N ARG A 228 -14.91 37.88 1.57
CA ARG A 228 -15.72 38.77 0.75
C ARG A 228 -17.21 38.58 1.06
N LEU A 229 -17.98 39.65 0.92
CA LEU A 229 -19.42 39.63 1.11
C LEU A 229 -20.13 39.71 -0.26
N LEU A 230 -20.99 38.75 -0.53
CA LEU A 230 -21.81 38.66 -1.71
C LEU A 230 -23.26 38.97 -1.33
N LEU A 231 -23.89 39.92 -2.05
CA LEU A 231 -25.24 40.40 -1.81
C LEU A 231 -26.16 39.97 -2.95
N ASN A 232 -27.46 39.94 -2.70
CA ASN A 232 -28.49 39.59 -3.68
C ASN A 232 -28.21 38.28 -4.40
N VAL A 233 -27.68 37.31 -3.64
CA VAL A 233 -27.29 36.02 -4.17
C VAL A 233 -28.52 35.25 -4.68
N LYS A 234 -28.43 34.70 -5.86
CA LYS A 234 -29.43 33.85 -6.48
C LYS A 234 -28.86 32.46 -6.66
N ILE A 235 -29.29 31.55 -5.81
CA ILE A 235 -28.88 30.14 -5.90
C ILE A 235 -29.53 29.47 -7.10
N GLY A 236 -28.80 28.75 -7.89
CA GLY A 236 -29.25 28.04 -9.06
C GLY A 236 -28.23 27.09 -9.65
N LYS A 237 -28.50 26.52 -10.81
CA LYS A 237 -27.50 25.68 -11.49
C LYS A 237 -26.37 26.54 -12.07
N SER A 238 -25.15 26.04 -11.96
CA SER A 238 -23.99 26.62 -12.64
C SER A 238 -24.13 26.43 -14.19
N PRO A 239 -23.44 27.24 -15.01
CA PRO A 239 -23.42 27.06 -16.44
C PRO A 239 -22.88 25.69 -16.87
N MET A 240 -23.37 25.16 -18.00
CA MET A 240 -22.98 23.81 -18.47
C MET A 240 -21.45 23.66 -18.63
N TRP A 241 -20.76 24.70 -19.15
CA TRP A 241 -19.31 24.65 -19.31
C TRP A 241 -18.59 24.45 -17.98
N MET A 242 -19.05 25.06 -16.87
CA MET A 242 -18.50 24.91 -15.54
C MET A 242 -18.79 23.50 -15.01
N GLN A 243 -20.03 23.03 -15.15
CA GLN A 243 -20.40 21.67 -14.75
C GLN A 243 -19.53 20.61 -15.43
N GLN A 244 -19.26 20.74 -16.73
CA GLN A 244 -18.44 19.79 -17.47
C GLN A 244 -16.98 19.79 -17.03
N ARG A 245 -16.40 20.96 -16.77
CA ARG A 245 -15.03 21.09 -16.24
C ARG A 245 -14.91 20.44 -14.87
N LEU A 246 -15.89 20.64 -14.00
CA LEU A 246 -15.94 20.00 -12.68
C LEU A 246 -16.03 18.47 -12.80
N ARG A 247 -16.94 17.95 -13.63
CA ARG A 247 -17.10 16.50 -13.87
C ARG A 247 -15.82 15.85 -14.35
N LYS A 248 -15.14 16.46 -15.32
CA LYS A 248 -13.85 15.97 -15.85
C LYS A 248 -12.72 16.02 -14.82
N SER A 249 -12.86 16.87 -13.81
CA SER A 249 -11.94 16.94 -12.67
C SER A 249 -12.37 16.01 -11.52
N GLY A 250 -13.42 15.19 -11.70
CA GLY A 250 -13.90 14.25 -10.70
C GLY A 250 -14.83 14.86 -9.63
N VAL A 251 -15.30 16.09 -9.84
CA VAL A 251 -16.17 16.83 -8.89
C VAL A 251 -17.60 16.91 -9.43
N ARG A 252 -18.54 16.49 -8.59
CA ARG A 252 -19.98 16.58 -8.92
C ARG A 252 -20.46 18.01 -8.76
N PRO A 253 -21.15 18.60 -9.76
CA PRO A 253 -21.83 19.89 -9.62
C PRO A 253 -22.92 19.84 -8.54
N ILE A 254 -23.17 20.96 -7.87
CA ILE A 254 -24.21 21.11 -6.83
C ILE A 254 -25.09 22.32 -7.12
N ASN A 255 -24.56 23.52 -6.95
CA ASN A 255 -25.19 24.80 -7.28
C ASN A 255 -24.12 25.82 -7.65
N ASN A 256 -24.52 26.94 -8.23
CA ASN A 256 -23.60 27.94 -8.74
C ASN A 256 -22.60 28.48 -7.72
N VAL A 257 -22.95 28.60 -6.44
CA VAL A 257 -22.04 29.08 -5.38
C VAL A 257 -20.99 28.01 -5.04
N VAL A 258 -21.42 26.80 -4.73
CA VAL A 258 -20.53 25.67 -4.41
C VAL A 258 -19.67 25.30 -5.61
N ASP A 259 -20.26 25.34 -6.81
CA ASP A 259 -19.53 25.03 -8.06
C ASP A 259 -18.45 26.07 -8.35
N ALA A 260 -18.70 27.35 -8.08
CA ALA A 260 -17.70 28.41 -8.22
C ALA A 260 -16.54 28.24 -7.23
N THR A 261 -16.82 27.87 -5.98
CA THR A 261 -15.75 27.59 -4.98
C THR A 261 -14.93 26.37 -5.40
N ASN A 262 -15.56 25.28 -5.83
CA ASN A 262 -14.87 24.08 -6.33
C ASN A 262 -14.08 24.34 -7.62
N TYR A 263 -14.68 25.11 -8.55
CA TYR A 263 -13.99 25.49 -9.78
C TYR A 263 -12.72 26.29 -9.48
N THR A 264 -12.80 27.29 -8.61
CA THR A 264 -11.65 28.12 -8.23
C THR A 264 -10.58 27.30 -7.51
N MET A 265 -10.98 26.38 -6.64
CA MET A 265 -10.06 25.44 -5.99
C MET A 265 -9.30 24.58 -7.02
N ILE A 266 -9.97 24.07 -8.05
CA ILE A 266 -9.32 23.27 -9.10
C ILE A 266 -8.49 24.17 -10.02
N GLU A 267 -8.96 25.37 -10.33
CA GLU A 267 -8.28 26.35 -11.20
C GLU A 267 -6.98 26.85 -10.57
N LEU A 268 -7.03 27.33 -9.32
CA LEU A 268 -5.94 28.05 -8.64
C LEU A 268 -5.27 27.29 -7.49
N GLY A 269 -5.87 26.20 -7.01
CA GLY A 269 -5.27 25.31 -6.00
C GLY A 269 -5.63 25.60 -4.54
N ILE A 270 -6.30 26.71 -4.24
CA ILE A 270 -6.71 27.06 -2.89
C ILE A 270 -8.20 26.79 -2.69
N PRO A 271 -8.57 25.96 -1.71
CA PRO A 271 -9.98 25.73 -1.38
C PRO A 271 -10.63 26.97 -0.79
N LEU A 272 -11.91 27.18 -1.16
CA LEU A 272 -12.77 28.24 -0.63
C LEU A 272 -13.97 27.64 0.10
N HIS A 273 -14.54 28.39 1.02
CA HIS A 273 -15.81 28.03 1.65
C HIS A 273 -16.82 29.17 1.56
N ALA A 274 -18.10 28.84 1.55
CA ALA A 274 -19.20 29.80 1.47
C ALA A 274 -20.14 29.60 2.67
N TYR A 275 -20.36 30.65 3.44
CA TYR A 275 -21.28 30.65 4.58
C TYR A 275 -22.52 31.46 4.26
N ASP A 276 -23.68 31.00 4.70
CA ASP A 276 -24.90 31.80 4.77
C ASP A 276 -24.72 32.91 5.82
N TYR A 277 -24.70 34.16 5.37
CA TYR A 277 -24.44 35.34 6.21
C TYR A 277 -25.37 35.39 7.45
N ASP A 278 -26.67 35.09 7.23
CA ASP A 278 -27.70 35.19 8.29
C ASP A 278 -27.54 34.08 9.36
N LYS A 279 -26.76 33.03 9.06
CA LYS A 279 -26.50 31.92 9.98
C LYS A 279 -25.20 32.03 10.76
N VAL A 280 -24.38 33.06 10.50
CA VAL A 280 -23.12 33.34 11.21
C VAL A 280 -23.40 34.37 12.32
N ALA A 281 -23.33 33.93 13.57
CA ALA A 281 -23.59 34.78 14.74
C ALA A 281 -22.56 35.93 14.81
N GLY A 282 -23.07 37.14 14.99
CA GLY A 282 -22.26 38.37 15.01
C GLY A 282 -21.62 38.73 13.66
N HIS A 283 -21.88 37.95 12.60
CA HIS A 283 -21.21 38.05 11.29
C HIS A 283 -19.68 38.08 11.42
N HIS A 284 -19.19 37.32 12.42
CA HIS A 284 -17.80 37.28 12.83
C HIS A 284 -17.24 35.85 12.63
N LEU A 285 -16.26 35.71 11.76
CA LEU A 285 -15.56 34.45 11.54
C LEU A 285 -14.24 34.46 12.32
N ILE A 286 -14.03 33.43 13.14
CA ILE A 286 -12.93 33.30 14.09
C ILE A 286 -12.17 32.03 13.80
N ALA A 287 -10.94 32.12 13.33
CA ALA A 287 -10.04 30.97 13.23
C ALA A 287 -9.43 30.68 14.61
N ARG A 288 -9.95 29.67 15.32
CA ARG A 288 -9.54 29.29 16.68
C ARG A 288 -9.34 27.79 16.82
N ARG A 289 -8.66 27.38 17.88
CA ARG A 289 -8.70 25.97 18.29
C ARG A 289 -10.11 25.59 18.76
N ALA A 290 -10.52 24.33 18.49
CA ALA A 290 -11.74 23.80 19.07
C ALA A 290 -11.63 23.74 20.59
N GLN A 291 -12.77 23.82 21.28
CA GLN A 291 -12.82 23.56 22.71
C GLN A 291 -12.77 22.04 22.96
N ALA A 292 -12.28 21.63 24.12
CA ALA A 292 -12.28 20.23 24.47
C ALA A 292 -13.72 19.68 24.49
N ASP A 293 -13.91 18.57 23.79
CA ASP A 293 -15.22 17.91 23.64
C ASP A 293 -16.29 18.75 22.90
N GLU A 294 -15.93 19.80 22.19
CA GLU A 294 -16.83 20.55 21.32
C GLU A 294 -17.41 19.60 20.26
N VAL A 295 -18.73 19.66 20.04
CA VAL A 295 -19.42 18.82 19.05
C VAL A 295 -19.91 19.70 17.91
N MET A 296 -19.62 19.31 16.69
CA MET A 296 -20.09 19.97 15.49
C MET A 296 -20.72 18.98 14.52
N LYS A 297 -21.85 19.33 13.94
CA LYS A 297 -22.48 18.56 12.88
C LYS A 297 -21.95 19.00 11.52
N THR A 298 -21.34 18.08 10.80
CA THR A 298 -20.73 18.35 9.50
C THR A 298 -21.73 18.16 8.33
N LEU A 299 -21.36 18.66 7.13
CA LEU A 299 -22.20 18.62 5.91
C LEU A 299 -22.62 17.21 5.47
N ASP A 300 -22.00 16.17 5.98
CA ASP A 300 -22.34 14.75 5.77
C ASP A 300 -23.36 14.22 6.82
N ASP A 301 -23.98 15.12 7.59
CA ASP A 301 -24.99 14.82 8.63
C ASP A 301 -24.47 13.99 9.80
N VAL A 302 -23.17 14.06 10.09
CA VAL A 302 -22.50 13.32 11.19
C VAL A 302 -22.09 14.28 12.31
N ASP A 303 -22.44 13.96 13.55
CA ASP A 303 -21.95 14.66 14.74
C ASP A 303 -20.50 14.23 15.03
N ARG A 304 -19.60 15.21 15.09
CA ARG A 304 -18.17 14.96 15.31
C ARG A 304 -17.69 15.63 16.59
N LYS A 305 -17.05 14.83 17.43
CA LYS A 305 -16.41 15.29 18.65
C LYS A 305 -15.01 15.79 18.34
N LEU A 306 -14.74 17.04 18.69
CA LEU A 306 -13.51 17.73 18.43
C LEU A 306 -12.58 17.71 19.64
N THR A 307 -11.30 17.92 19.43
CA THR A 307 -10.28 18.08 20.46
C THR A 307 -9.61 19.47 20.34
N ASP A 308 -9.02 19.94 21.42
CA ASP A 308 -8.33 21.23 21.52
C ASP A 308 -7.11 21.41 20.58
N ASN A 309 -6.67 20.33 19.96
CA ASN A 309 -5.62 20.37 18.94
C ASN A 309 -6.14 20.65 17.53
N MET A 310 -7.46 20.62 17.31
CA MET A 310 -8.10 20.81 16.00
C MET A 310 -8.39 22.29 15.76
N LEU A 311 -8.12 22.78 14.55
CA LEU A 311 -8.48 24.13 14.13
C LEU A 311 -9.93 24.14 13.60
N VAL A 312 -10.71 25.10 14.04
CA VAL A 312 -12.07 25.34 13.55
C VAL A 312 -12.22 26.79 13.12
N ILE A 313 -13.15 27.02 12.20
CA ILE A 313 -13.71 28.33 11.96
C ILE A 313 -15.01 28.41 12.75
N ALA A 314 -15.08 29.36 13.67
CA ALA A 314 -16.23 29.55 14.53
C ALA A 314 -16.85 30.92 14.31
N ASP A 315 -18.08 31.09 14.74
CA ASP A 315 -18.71 32.39 14.96
C ASP A 315 -18.66 32.77 16.47
N GLU A 316 -19.40 33.75 16.91
CA GLU A 316 -19.45 34.18 18.31
C GLU A 316 -20.14 33.15 19.24
N GLU A 317 -20.81 32.12 18.71
CA GLU A 317 -21.58 31.16 19.47
C GLU A 317 -21.07 29.71 19.35
N LYS A 318 -20.64 29.30 18.13
CA LYS A 318 -20.32 27.90 17.81
C LYS A 318 -19.25 27.74 16.73
N ALA A 319 -18.74 26.51 16.57
CA ALA A 319 -17.93 26.11 15.42
C ALA A 319 -18.81 25.96 14.17
N CYS A 320 -18.39 26.59 13.06
CA CYS A 320 -19.07 26.60 11.77
C CYS A 320 -18.39 25.70 10.72
N CYS A 321 -17.10 25.41 10.88
CA CYS A 321 -16.34 24.60 9.94
C CYS A 321 -15.16 23.93 10.65
N ILE A 322 -14.83 22.68 10.34
CA ILE A 322 -13.52 22.10 10.64
C ILE A 322 -12.58 22.64 9.58
N ALA A 323 -11.69 23.55 9.99
CA ALA A 323 -10.86 24.34 9.09
C ALA A 323 -10.15 23.47 8.04
N GLY A 324 -10.35 23.79 6.77
CA GLY A 324 -9.71 23.12 5.64
C GLY A 324 -10.12 21.65 5.40
N ILE A 325 -11.12 21.13 6.11
CA ILE A 325 -11.56 19.73 6.00
C ILE A 325 -13.03 19.65 5.56
N MET A 326 -13.97 20.18 6.38
CA MET A 326 -15.40 20.05 6.09
C MET A 326 -16.22 21.14 6.81
N GLY A 327 -17.13 21.75 6.05
CA GLY A 327 -18.07 22.75 6.60
C GLY A 327 -19.09 22.13 7.57
N GLY A 328 -19.70 22.98 8.38
CA GLY A 328 -20.80 22.64 9.26
C GLY A 328 -22.14 22.81 8.59
N MET A 329 -23.09 21.94 8.92
CA MET A 329 -24.47 21.96 8.37
C MET A 329 -25.22 23.24 8.74
N ASP A 330 -24.99 23.78 9.93
CA ASP A 330 -25.71 24.92 10.46
C ASP A 330 -25.44 26.26 9.74
N SER A 331 -24.30 26.35 9.04
CA SER A 331 -23.89 27.55 8.30
C SER A 331 -23.93 27.36 6.77
N GLU A 332 -24.50 26.23 6.31
CA GLU A 332 -24.57 25.87 4.90
C GLU A 332 -25.41 26.86 4.07
N VAL A 333 -24.96 27.10 2.84
CA VAL A 333 -25.70 27.82 1.80
C VAL A 333 -26.85 26.94 1.29
N THR A 334 -28.07 27.47 1.30
CA THR A 334 -29.28 26.79 0.87
C THR A 334 -29.97 27.56 -0.26
N ASP A 335 -31.01 27.01 -0.89
CA ASP A 335 -31.77 27.65 -1.94
C ASP A 335 -32.42 28.99 -1.49
N GLN A 336 -32.49 29.25 -0.20
CA GLN A 336 -33.08 30.47 0.39
C GLN A 336 -32.02 31.51 0.74
N THR A 337 -30.72 31.18 0.64
CA THR A 337 -29.62 32.08 0.98
C THR A 337 -29.56 33.25 -0.02
N THR A 338 -29.57 34.48 0.51
CA THR A 338 -29.53 35.72 -0.30
C THR A 338 -28.26 36.54 -0.08
N THR A 339 -27.49 36.23 0.96
CA THR A 339 -26.23 36.88 1.29
C THR A 339 -25.21 35.83 1.71
N VAL A 340 -24.00 35.87 1.16
CA VAL A 340 -22.96 34.87 1.38
C VAL A 340 -21.67 35.53 1.82
N ILE A 341 -21.03 34.97 2.85
CA ILE A 341 -19.63 35.26 3.17
C ILE A 341 -18.78 34.20 2.45
N LEU A 342 -17.96 34.66 1.49
CA LEU A 342 -16.91 33.81 0.93
C LEU A 342 -15.70 33.85 1.86
N GLU A 343 -15.09 32.70 2.06
CA GLU A 343 -13.82 32.50 2.79
C GLU A 343 -12.76 31.98 1.83
N CYS A 344 -11.54 32.50 1.97
CA CYS A 344 -10.33 31.89 1.44
C CYS A 344 -9.21 32.09 2.45
N ALA A 345 -8.60 31.00 2.91
CA ALA A 345 -7.63 31.01 4.00
C ALA A 345 -6.45 30.08 3.73
N SER A 346 -5.38 30.23 4.53
CA SER A 346 -4.23 29.34 4.51
C SER A 346 -4.01 28.76 5.90
N PHE A 347 -4.05 27.44 6.00
CA PHE A 347 -3.95 26.67 7.24
C PHE A 347 -2.69 25.83 7.29
N LYS A 348 -2.20 25.52 8.49
CA LYS A 348 -1.02 24.67 8.71
C LYS A 348 -1.29 23.23 8.29
N GLY A 349 -0.66 22.78 7.22
CA GLY A 349 -0.89 21.49 6.60
C GLY A 349 -0.76 20.29 7.56
N SER A 350 0.20 20.32 8.48
CA SER A 350 0.38 19.27 9.49
C SER A 350 -0.81 19.12 10.44
N ASN A 351 -1.46 20.25 10.81
CA ASN A 351 -2.67 20.23 11.65
C ASN A 351 -3.85 19.66 10.89
N ILE A 352 -4.06 20.06 9.63
CA ILE A 352 -5.13 19.53 8.77
C ILE A 352 -4.99 18.03 8.58
N ARG A 353 -3.77 17.55 8.29
CA ARG A 353 -3.48 16.12 8.14
C ARG A 353 -3.76 15.35 9.43
N HIS A 354 -3.34 15.87 10.59
CA HIS A 354 -3.57 15.23 11.88
C HIS A 354 -5.08 15.16 12.21
N THR A 355 -5.79 16.28 12.05
CA THR A 355 -7.24 16.36 12.27
C THR A 355 -8.01 15.41 11.34
N GLY A 356 -7.69 15.42 10.04
CA GLY A 356 -8.31 14.52 9.07
C GLY A 356 -8.13 13.04 9.41
N ARG A 357 -6.91 12.66 9.86
CA ARG A 357 -6.62 11.29 10.29
C ARG A 357 -7.39 10.90 11.55
N MET A 358 -7.46 11.78 12.56
CA MET A 358 -8.19 11.52 13.81
C MET A 358 -9.69 11.35 13.58
N LEU A 359 -10.27 12.14 12.69
CA LEU A 359 -11.70 12.11 12.38
C LEU A 359 -12.07 11.11 11.27
N GLY A 360 -11.08 10.46 10.64
CA GLY A 360 -11.29 9.59 9.48
C GLY A 360 -11.84 10.33 8.26
N LEU A 361 -11.54 11.63 8.12
CA LEU A 361 -12.04 12.49 7.04
C LEU A 361 -10.96 12.82 6.02
N ARG A 362 -11.32 12.66 4.76
CA ARG A 362 -10.52 13.14 3.63
C ARG A 362 -11.43 13.81 2.61
N SER A 363 -11.09 15.03 2.23
CA SER A 363 -11.79 15.82 1.21
C SER A 363 -10.79 16.37 0.19
N GLU A 364 -11.29 16.89 -0.95
CA GLU A 364 -10.46 17.61 -1.93
C GLU A 364 -9.76 18.81 -1.32
N ALA A 365 -10.42 19.49 -0.38
CA ALA A 365 -9.83 20.61 0.36
C ALA A 365 -8.71 20.14 1.30
N SER A 366 -8.96 19.12 2.13
CA SER A 366 -7.94 18.62 3.07
C SER A 366 -6.71 18.06 2.35
N GLY A 367 -6.91 17.40 1.21
CA GLY A 367 -5.83 16.90 0.36
C GLY A 367 -4.90 17.99 -0.19
N ARG A 368 -5.40 19.22 -0.37
CA ARG A 368 -4.62 20.40 -0.75
C ARG A 368 -3.96 21.06 0.44
N PHE A 369 -4.72 21.37 1.49
CA PHE A 369 -4.20 22.04 2.69
C PHE A 369 -3.11 21.24 3.40
N GLU A 370 -3.21 19.90 3.47
CA GLU A 370 -2.21 19.07 4.15
C GLU A 370 -0.80 19.15 3.53
N ARG A 371 -0.69 19.63 2.28
CA ARG A 371 0.58 19.79 1.55
C ARG A 371 1.21 21.16 1.71
N GLY A 372 0.49 22.11 2.34
CA GLY A 372 0.89 23.50 2.44
C GLY A 372 0.52 24.29 1.19
N LEU A 373 -0.26 25.34 1.36
CA LEU A 373 -0.74 26.18 0.28
C LEU A 373 -0.11 27.58 0.36
N ASP A 374 -0.02 28.23 -0.79
CA ASP A 374 0.50 29.59 -0.94
C ASP A 374 -0.46 30.62 -0.33
N SER A 375 -0.07 31.18 0.82
CA SER A 375 -0.87 32.23 1.49
C SER A 375 -1.05 33.47 0.64
N ASP A 376 -0.10 33.79 -0.26
CA ASP A 376 -0.18 35.01 -1.10
C ASP A 376 -1.26 34.91 -2.18
N SER A 377 -1.65 33.70 -2.56
CA SER A 377 -2.70 33.45 -3.56
C SER A 377 -4.13 33.60 -3.02
N CYS A 378 -4.34 33.79 -1.70
CA CYS A 378 -5.70 33.90 -1.11
C CYS A 378 -6.54 35.02 -1.72
N ILE A 379 -5.99 36.22 -1.92
CA ILE A 379 -6.73 37.36 -2.49
C ILE A 379 -7.15 37.09 -3.94
N ASN A 380 -6.19 36.60 -4.75
CA ASN A 380 -6.50 36.27 -6.14
C ASN A 380 -7.57 35.19 -6.24
N SER A 381 -7.54 34.19 -5.35
CA SER A 381 -8.51 33.09 -5.37
C SER A 381 -9.92 33.54 -4.94
N ILE A 382 -10.03 34.36 -3.88
CA ILE A 382 -11.35 34.83 -3.45
C ILE A 382 -11.95 35.80 -4.47
N ASP A 383 -11.11 36.65 -5.10
CA ASP A 383 -11.54 37.55 -6.16
C ASP A 383 -11.97 36.81 -7.41
N ARG A 384 -11.24 35.75 -7.80
CA ARG A 384 -11.63 34.90 -8.94
C ARG A 384 -12.98 34.22 -8.72
N CYS A 385 -13.24 33.69 -7.54
CA CYS A 385 -14.52 33.09 -7.19
C CYS A 385 -15.66 34.14 -7.24
N ALA A 386 -15.44 35.30 -6.66
CA ALA A 386 -16.42 36.40 -6.71
C ALA A 386 -16.70 36.86 -8.16
N GLN A 387 -15.66 37.00 -8.98
CA GLN A 387 -15.77 37.31 -10.41
C GLN A 387 -16.63 36.28 -11.15
N LEU A 388 -16.39 34.99 -10.98
CA LEU A 388 -17.15 33.92 -11.62
C LEU A 388 -18.63 33.97 -11.25
N LEU A 389 -18.95 34.17 -9.98
CA LEU A 389 -20.32 34.33 -9.50
C LEU A 389 -21.00 35.59 -10.10
N GLN A 390 -20.28 36.69 -10.24
CA GLN A 390 -20.75 37.92 -10.85
C GLN A 390 -20.97 37.75 -12.36
N GLU A 391 -20.07 37.07 -13.07
CA GLU A 391 -20.21 36.76 -14.50
C GLU A 391 -21.43 35.87 -14.79
N MET A 392 -21.77 34.97 -13.85
CA MET A 392 -23.00 34.17 -13.89
C MET A 392 -24.26 35.01 -13.56
N GLY A 393 -24.14 36.28 -13.18
CA GLY A 393 -25.27 37.10 -12.74
C GLY A 393 -25.89 36.61 -11.40
N ALA A 394 -25.10 35.87 -10.61
CA ALA A 394 -25.57 35.21 -9.39
C ALA A 394 -25.53 36.12 -8.18
N CYS A 395 -24.75 37.22 -8.19
CA CYS A 395 -24.62 38.11 -7.03
C CYS A 395 -24.10 39.49 -7.39
N ASP A 396 -24.21 40.41 -6.44
CA ASP A 396 -23.46 41.67 -6.37
C ASP A 396 -22.34 41.50 -5.34
N VAL A 397 -21.13 42.01 -5.64
CA VAL A 397 -19.99 41.92 -4.74
C VAL A 397 -19.85 43.22 -3.93
N ALA A 398 -19.86 43.13 -2.59
CA ALA A 398 -19.70 44.30 -1.73
C ALA A 398 -18.30 44.90 -1.90
N LYS A 399 -18.20 46.20 -1.66
CA LYS A 399 -16.98 46.98 -1.80
C LYS A 399 -15.96 46.61 -0.69
N GLY A 400 -14.75 46.23 -1.10
CA GLY A 400 -13.64 45.86 -0.23
C GLY A 400 -13.54 44.36 0.09
N VAL A 401 -12.47 43.97 0.71
CA VAL A 401 -12.16 42.62 1.18
C VAL A 401 -11.62 42.72 2.61
N VAL A 402 -12.05 41.81 3.46
CA VAL A 402 -11.39 41.65 4.78
C VAL A 402 -10.21 40.72 4.58
N ASP A 403 -9.02 41.17 4.97
CA ASP A 403 -7.76 40.44 4.85
C ASP A 403 -6.98 40.51 6.16
N VAL A 404 -6.84 39.41 6.85
CA VAL A 404 -6.09 39.29 8.08
C VAL A 404 -4.87 38.40 7.81
N TYR A 405 -3.68 39.05 7.76
CA TYR A 405 -2.40 38.39 7.48
C TYR A 405 -1.36 38.80 8.54
N PRO A 406 -1.38 38.20 9.75
CA PRO A 406 -0.56 38.63 10.89
C PRO A 406 0.93 38.53 10.63
N LYS A 407 1.37 37.49 9.91
CA LYS A 407 2.79 37.22 9.65
C LYS A 407 2.97 36.89 8.15
N PRO A 408 3.17 37.94 7.29
CA PRO A 408 3.45 37.73 5.88
C PRO A 408 4.64 36.77 5.65
N GLN A 409 4.51 35.84 4.72
CA GLN A 409 5.56 34.89 4.38
C GLN A 409 6.75 35.63 3.75
N ALA A 410 7.95 35.39 4.29
CA ALA A 410 9.15 35.92 3.68
C ALA A 410 9.50 35.20 2.38
N THR A 411 9.97 35.95 1.38
CA THR A 411 10.43 35.35 0.12
C THR A 411 11.68 34.50 0.37
N THR A 412 11.61 33.22 0.00
CA THR A 412 12.76 32.30 0.10
C THR A 412 13.80 32.64 -0.96
N ARG A 413 15.08 32.70 -0.56
CA ARG A 413 16.23 33.06 -1.41
C ARG A 413 17.32 32.02 -1.22
N ILE A 414 17.72 31.33 -2.30
CA ILE A 414 18.66 30.21 -2.25
C ILE A 414 19.89 30.55 -3.06
N ALA A 415 21.03 30.68 -2.38
CA ALA A 415 22.32 30.96 -3.03
C ALA A 415 22.96 29.64 -3.47
N PHE A 416 23.46 29.60 -4.71
CA PHE A 416 24.14 28.45 -5.31
C PHE A 416 25.15 28.88 -6.36
N THR A 417 25.98 27.94 -6.85
CA THR A 417 26.83 28.13 -8.02
C THR A 417 26.59 27.00 -9.01
N ALA A 418 26.81 27.27 -10.30
CA ALA A 418 26.71 26.21 -11.34
C ALA A 418 27.65 25.02 -11.05
N ALA A 419 28.83 25.31 -10.48
CA ALA A 419 29.78 24.25 -10.10
C ALA A 419 29.24 23.34 -8.96
N GLN A 420 28.52 23.91 -7.97
CA GLN A 420 27.88 23.12 -6.90
C GLN A 420 26.78 22.21 -7.45
N VAL A 421 25.88 22.74 -8.30
CA VAL A 421 24.82 21.98 -8.95
C VAL A 421 25.39 20.85 -9.81
N ASN A 422 26.38 21.15 -10.68
CA ASN A 422 27.01 20.14 -11.51
C ASN A 422 27.74 19.05 -10.70
N LYS A 423 28.40 19.42 -9.62
CA LYS A 423 29.01 18.45 -8.69
C LYS A 423 27.99 17.56 -8.01
N PHE A 424 26.84 18.12 -7.64
CA PHE A 424 25.74 17.38 -6.99
C PHE A 424 25.09 16.40 -7.96
N LEU A 425 24.82 16.84 -9.20
CA LEU A 425 24.14 16.04 -10.23
C LEU A 425 25.09 15.11 -11.01
N GLY A 426 26.40 15.36 -10.98
CA GLY A 426 27.36 14.65 -11.84
C GLY A 426 27.28 15.06 -13.32
N THR A 427 26.98 16.34 -13.58
CA THR A 427 26.75 16.89 -14.93
C THR A 427 27.72 18.01 -15.27
N GLU A 428 27.64 18.52 -16.52
CA GLU A 428 28.39 19.69 -17.02
C GLU A 428 27.41 20.70 -17.66
N ILE A 429 26.25 20.93 -17.05
CA ILE A 429 25.25 21.89 -17.53
C ILE A 429 25.81 23.30 -17.41
N THR A 430 25.64 24.13 -18.45
CA THR A 430 26.14 25.50 -18.44
C THR A 430 25.32 26.38 -17.46
N GLU A 431 25.96 27.43 -16.94
CA GLU A 431 25.26 28.41 -16.09
C GLU A 431 24.07 29.04 -16.84
N ALA A 432 24.21 29.32 -18.12
CA ALA A 432 23.17 29.93 -18.94
C ALA A 432 21.94 29.00 -19.08
N ASP A 433 22.17 27.70 -19.25
CA ASP A 433 21.09 26.72 -19.34
C ASP A 433 20.37 26.55 -17.99
N MET A 434 21.13 26.53 -16.88
CA MET A 434 20.52 26.49 -15.53
C MET A 434 19.65 27.70 -15.26
N VAL A 435 20.13 28.90 -15.58
CA VAL A 435 19.37 30.14 -15.45
C VAL A 435 18.13 30.09 -16.31
N HIS A 436 18.25 29.70 -17.57
CA HIS A 436 17.10 29.59 -18.48
C HIS A 436 16.06 28.61 -17.96
N ILE A 437 16.45 27.45 -17.48
CA ILE A 437 15.55 26.43 -16.88
C ILE A 437 14.78 27.05 -15.70
N LEU A 438 15.50 27.68 -14.76
CA LEU A 438 14.89 28.24 -13.56
C LEU A 438 13.97 29.43 -13.88
N GLU A 439 14.34 30.29 -14.85
CA GLU A 439 13.49 31.39 -15.30
C GLU A 439 12.20 30.91 -15.98
N THR A 440 12.25 29.81 -16.76
CA THR A 440 11.04 29.20 -17.35
C THR A 440 10.12 28.61 -16.30
N LEU A 441 10.69 28.16 -15.18
CA LEU A 441 9.95 27.74 -13.97
C LEU A 441 9.53 28.91 -13.07
N GLN A 442 9.75 30.16 -13.55
CA GLN A 442 9.39 31.41 -12.86
C GLN A 442 10.17 31.72 -11.58
N PHE A 443 11.32 31.10 -11.38
CA PHE A 443 12.26 31.57 -10.36
C PHE A 443 12.87 32.89 -10.79
N GLY A 444 12.96 33.87 -9.89
CA GLY A 444 13.81 35.05 -10.11
C GLY A 444 15.27 34.66 -9.94
N ILE A 445 16.14 35.15 -10.81
CA ILE A 445 17.59 34.89 -10.71
C ILE A 445 18.37 36.20 -10.52
N GLU A 446 19.11 36.29 -9.43
CA GLU A 446 20.04 37.37 -9.17
C GLU A 446 21.47 36.83 -9.24
N LYS A 447 22.41 37.63 -9.79
CA LYS A 447 23.80 37.19 -9.99
C LYS A 447 24.76 38.15 -9.30
N ASP A 448 25.67 37.62 -8.48
CA ASP A 448 26.81 38.30 -7.91
C ASP A 448 28.11 37.50 -8.10
N GLY A 449 28.92 37.96 -9.02
CA GLY A 449 30.11 37.21 -9.44
C GLY A 449 29.77 35.80 -9.98
N ASN A 450 30.27 34.76 -9.31
CA ASN A 450 29.98 33.36 -9.63
C ASN A 450 28.80 32.77 -8.83
N THR A 451 28.22 33.55 -7.91
CA THR A 451 27.08 33.11 -7.10
C THR A 451 25.80 33.56 -7.76
N LEU A 452 24.89 32.61 -7.92
CA LEU A 452 23.50 32.84 -8.31
C LEU A 452 22.62 32.75 -7.08
N THR A 453 21.58 33.58 -7.03
CA THR A 453 20.56 33.51 -5.98
C THR A 453 19.21 33.30 -6.66
N ALA A 454 18.59 32.12 -6.43
CA ALA A 454 17.23 31.85 -6.84
C ALA A 454 16.25 32.51 -5.86
N VAL A 455 15.39 33.38 -6.39
CA VAL A 455 14.24 33.95 -5.67
C VAL A 455 13.05 33.02 -5.94
N VAL A 456 12.67 32.28 -4.93
CA VAL A 456 11.67 31.22 -5.05
C VAL A 456 10.27 31.81 -5.15
N PRO A 457 9.43 31.39 -6.14
CA PRO A 457 8.03 31.80 -6.19
C PRO A 457 7.26 31.33 -4.94
N SER A 458 6.31 32.11 -4.45
CA SER A 458 5.57 31.83 -3.19
C SER A 458 4.86 30.45 -3.19
N TYR A 459 4.40 30.00 -4.36
CA TYR A 459 3.74 28.70 -4.53
C TYR A 459 4.69 27.48 -4.50
N ARG A 460 6.04 27.68 -4.54
CA ARG A 460 7.06 26.63 -4.46
C ARG A 460 7.61 26.51 -3.04
N GLY A 461 6.72 26.26 -2.08
CA GLY A 461 7.08 26.07 -0.68
C GLY A 461 7.97 24.86 -0.40
N ASP A 462 8.15 23.98 -1.39
CA ASP A 462 9.04 22.81 -1.36
C ASP A 462 10.52 23.19 -1.59
N CYS A 463 10.80 24.28 -2.29
CA CYS A 463 12.17 24.71 -2.58
C CYS A 463 12.74 25.55 -1.43
N THR A 464 13.64 24.96 -0.64
CA THR A 464 14.21 25.58 0.57
C THR A 464 15.73 25.59 0.59
N GLU A 465 16.38 24.70 -0.15
CA GLU A 465 17.84 24.51 -0.17
C GLU A 465 18.39 24.31 -1.60
N MET A 466 19.72 24.33 -1.74
CA MET A 466 20.39 24.15 -3.06
C MET A 466 20.05 22.79 -3.74
N PRO A 467 19.94 21.67 -3.03
CA PRO A 467 19.50 20.41 -3.66
C PRO A 467 18.15 20.52 -4.37
N ASP A 468 17.20 21.30 -3.85
CA ASP A 468 15.89 21.51 -4.48
C ASP A 468 16.04 22.27 -5.80
N ILE A 469 16.96 23.28 -5.85
CA ILE A 469 17.30 23.98 -7.09
C ILE A 469 17.97 23.01 -8.09
N ALA A 470 18.84 22.13 -7.61
CA ALA A 470 19.48 21.11 -8.46
C ALA A 470 18.44 20.11 -9.03
N GLU A 471 17.44 19.72 -8.24
CA GLU A 471 16.31 18.90 -8.71
C GLU A 471 15.54 19.60 -9.84
N GLU A 472 15.20 20.87 -9.68
CA GLU A 472 14.49 21.65 -10.69
C GLU A 472 15.26 21.72 -12.00
N VAL A 473 16.57 21.92 -11.93
CA VAL A 473 17.45 21.89 -13.11
C VAL A 473 17.48 20.49 -13.73
N ALA A 474 17.67 19.45 -12.94
CA ALA A 474 17.81 18.08 -13.42
C ALA A 474 16.55 17.56 -14.12
N ARG A 475 15.35 17.78 -13.53
CA ARG A 475 14.09 17.28 -14.07
C ARG A 475 13.68 17.91 -15.40
N VAL A 476 14.02 19.21 -15.60
CA VAL A 476 13.76 19.92 -16.86
C VAL A 476 14.86 19.64 -17.89
N TYR A 477 16.12 19.52 -17.46
CA TYR A 477 17.22 19.09 -18.31
C TYR A 477 16.99 17.68 -18.87
N GLY A 478 16.33 16.81 -18.08
CA GLY A 478 16.01 15.41 -18.37
C GLY A 478 17.00 14.47 -17.70
N TYR A 479 16.48 13.60 -16.84
CA TYR A 479 17.28 12.59 -16.12
C TYR A 479 18.01 11.64 -17.08
N GLU A 480 17.45 11.39 -18.26
CA GLU A 480 18.05 10.57 -19.31
C GLU A 480 19.35 11.17 -19.89
N ASN A 481 19.56 12.48 -19.73
CA ASN A 481 20.77 13.17 -20.17
C ASN A 481 21.89 13.14 -19.11
N ILE A 482 21.61 12.66 -17.89
CA ILE A 482 22.61 12.53 -16.82
C ILE A 482 23.44 11.26 -17.07
N PRO A 483 24.78 11.38 -17.20
CA PRO A 483 25.62 10.23 -17.51
C PRO A 483 25.69 9.25 -16.34
N SER A 484 25.57 7.96 -16.64
CA SER A 484 25.78 6.91 -15.65
C SER A 484 27.25 6.82 -15.27
N THR A 485 27.56 6.98 -14.00
CA THR A 485 28.92 6.87 -13.47
C THR A 485 29.05 5.68 -12.52
N ARG A 486 30.25 5.10 -12.46
CA ARG A 486 30.55 4.06 -11.47
C ARG A 486 31.01 4.73 -10.17
N PRO A 487 30.56 4.26 -9.01
CA PRO A 487 31.07 4.74 -7.73
C PRO A 487 32.59 4.52 -7.67
N ALA A 488 33.36 5.59 -7.40
CA ALA A 488 34.77 5.51 -7.13
C ALA A 488 34.95 5.34 -5.61
N ALA A 489 35.12 4.11 -5.18
CA ALA A 489 35.41 3.78 -3.79
C ALA A 489 36.65 2.87 -3.71
N PRO A 490 37.46 2.92 -2.64
CA PRO A 490 38.49 1.93 -2.40
C PRO A 490 37.83 0.54 -2.38
N ILE A 491 38.48 -0.42 -3.05
CA ILE A 491 38.04 -1.81 -2.97
C ILE A 491 38.29 -2.28 -1.55
N SER A 492 37.23 -2.56 -0.81
CA SER A 492 37.29 -3.24 0.47
C SER A 492 36.90 -4.70 0.30
N LYS A 493 37.51 -5.59 1.08
CA LYS A 493 37.04 -6.97 1.18
C LYS A 493 35.66 -6.94 1.83
N GLY A 494 34.63 -7.31 1.07
CA GLY A 494 33.32 -7.55 1.64
C GLY A 494 33.38 -8.80 2.51
N GLU A 495 32.90 -8.74 3.75
CA GLU A 495 32.72 -9.88 4.62
C GLU A 495 31.21 -9.99 4.92
N ALA A 496 30.63 -11.15 4.61
CA ALA A 496 29.34 -11.50 5.14
C ALA A 496 29.46 -11.76 6.64
N GLY A 497 28.46 -11.42 7.41
CA GLY A 497 28.47 -11.69 8.86
C GLY A 497 28.46 -13.19 9.13
N PHE A 498 29.14 -13.65 10.20
CA PHE A 498 29.21 -15.07 10.58
C PHE A 498 27.83 -15.75 10.66
N HIS A 499 26.83 -15.04 11.16
CA HIS A 499 25.44 -15.50 11.18
C HIS A 499 24.92 -15.85 9.77
N HIS A 500 25.22 -15.02 8.79
CA HIS A 500 24.83 -15.25 7.39
C HIS A 500 25.54 -16.48 6.82
N ASP A 501 26.87 -16.59 7.01
CA ASP A 501 27.65 -17.72 6.49
C ASP A 501 27.19 -19.06 7.07
N VAL A 502 26.81 -19.09 8.36
CA VAL A 502 26.24 -20.28 9.00
C VAL A 502 24.86 -20.57 8.44
N GLY A 503 23.99 -19.55 8.25
CA GLY A 503 22.68 -19.70 7.64
C GLY A 503 22.76 -20.30 6.24
N GLU A 504 23.65 -19.77 5.36
CA GLU A 504 23.92 -20.31 4.03
C GLU A 504 24.43 -21.75 4.06
N LYS A 505 25.28 -22.08 5.01
CA LYS A 505 25.74 -23.45 5.21
C LYS A 505 24.60 -24.40 5.58
N ILE A 506 23.74 -24.01 6.51
CA ILE A 506 22.55 -24.79 6.90
C ILE A 506 21.60 -24.94 5.71
N SER A 507 21.29 -23.84 5.00
CA SER A 507 20.45 -23.84 3.81
C SER A 507 21.01 -24.81 2.76
N SER A 508 22.31 -24.78 2.48
CA SER A 508 22.98 -25.70 1.56
C SER A 508 22.84 -27.16 1.97
N ILE A 509 22.96 -27.48 3.25
CA ILE A 509 22.81 -28.83 3.77
C ILE A 509 21.36 -29.31 3.60
N LEU A 510 20.39 -28.53 4.03
CA LEU A 510 18.97 -28.90 3.97
C LEU A 510 18.48 -29.04 2.52
N SER A 511 18.85 -28.09 1.65
CA SER A 511 18.51 -28.16 0.21
C SER A 511 19.14 -29.37 -0.47
N SER A 512 20.41 -29.69 -0.16
CA SER A 512 21.09 -30.89 -0.68
C SER A 512 20.48 -32.19 -0.17
N SER A 513 19.82 -32.14 0.99
CA SER A 513 19.08 -33.26 1.58
C SER A 513 17.64 -33.38 1.01
N GLY A 514 17.25 -32.53 0.05
CA GLY A 514 15.99 -32.62 -0.67
C GLY A 514 14.86 -31.75 -0.11
N LEU A 515 15.13 -30.83 0.82
CA LEU A 515 14.13 -29.90 1.32
C LEU A 515 14.07 -28.64 0.43
N ASN A 516 12.89 -28.04 0.33
CA ASN A 516 12.69 -26.76 -0.31
C ASN A 516 12.60 -25.64 0.74
N GLU A 517 13.29 -24.53 0.48
CA GLU A 517 13.17 -23.34 1.32
C GLU A 517 11.81 -22.69 1.15
N THR A 518 11.24 -22.22 2.25
CA THR A 518 10.00 -21.45 2.28
C THR A 518 10.23 -20.10 2.95
N VAL A 519 9.45 -19.12 2.51
CA VAL A 519 9.38 -17.79 3.12
C VAL A 519 7.93 -17.54 3.48
N THR A 520 7.66 -17.40 4.78
CA THR A 520 6.30 -17.21 5.29
C THR A 520 6.17 -15.86 6.01
N PHE A 521 4.92 -15.45 6.30
CA PHE A 521 4.70 -14.22 7.06
C PHE A 521 5.21 -14.34 8.50
N SER A 522 5.77 -13.24 9.01
CA SER A 522 6.21 -13.13 10.41
C SER A 522 5.05 -12.97 11.41
N PHE A 523 3.84 -13.31 11.02
CA PHE A 523 2.60 -13.11 11.78
C PHE A 523 1.91 -14.44 12.03
N MET A 524 1.16 -14.50 13.13
CA MET A 524 0.38 -15.69 13.48
C MET A 524 -0.92 -15.34 14.21
N HIS A 525 -1.85 -16.28 14.25
CA HIS A 525 -3.02 -16.24 15.12
C HIS A 525 -2.77 -17.04 16.41
N PRO A 526 -3.20 -16.58 17.60
CA PRO A 526 -2.97 -17.29 18.85
C PRO A 526 -3.59 -18.70 18.89
N ASP A 527 -4.68 -18.95 18.15
CA ASP A 527 -5.28 -20.26 18.06
C ASP A 527 -4.40 -21.31 17.35
N GLN A 528 -3.44 -20.89 16.52
CA GLN A 528 -2.48 -21.81 15.92
C GLN A 528 -1.57 -22.48 16.98
N LEU A 529 -1.24 -21.76 18.04
CA LEU A 529 -0.49 -22.32 19.18
C LEU A 529 -1.31 -23.37 19.93
N LYS A 530 -2.63 -23.13 20.10
CA LYS A 530 -3.54 -24.13 20.69
C LYS A 530 -3.66 -25.38 19.81
N LYS A 531 -3.71 -25.20 18.47
CA LYS A 531 -3.69 -26.33 17.55
C LYS A 531 -2.46 -27.23 17.74
N LEU A 532 -1.32 -26.63 18.04
CA LEU A 532 -0.06 -27.32 18.35
C LEU A 532 0.05 -27.83 19.81
N LEU A 533 -1.02 -27.75 20.58
CA LEU A 533 -1.12 -28.27 21.95
C LEU A 533 -0.28 -27.53 23.00
N PHE A 534 0.21 -26.34 22.69
CA PHE A 534 0.82 -25.51 23.72
C PHE A 534 -0.20 -25.16 24.81
N LYS A 535 0.23 -25.12 26.06
CA LYS A 535 -0.64 -24.82 27.20
C LYS A 535 -0.70 -23.32 27.46
N ASP A 536 -1.85 -22.87 27.95
CA ASP A 536 -1.97 -21.48 28.38
C ASP A 536 -0.90 -21.18 29.46
N GLY A 537 -0.12 -20.12 29.22
CA GLY A 537 1.01 -19.73 30.07
C GLY A 537 2.39 -20.21 29.60
N ASP A 538 2.48 -21.05 28.57
CA ASP A 538 3.78 -21.37 27.94
C ASP A 538 4.42 -20.11 27.36
N ALA A 539 5.74 -20.03 27.38
CA ALA A 539 6.50 -18.85 26.92
C ALA A 539 6.19 -18.46 25.46
N VAL A 540 5.75 -19.39 24.64
CA VAL A 540 5.37 -19.18 23.25
C VAL A 540 4.16 -18.22 23.08
N TYR A 541 3.30 -18.07 24.12
CA TYR A 541 2.19 -17.11 24.11
C TYR A 541 2.60 -15.67 24.45
N ASN A 542 3.84 -15.47 24.91
CA ASN A 542 4.38 -14.13 25.10
C ASN A 542 4.78 -13.55 23.74
N ALA A 543 3.80 -13.07 22.98
CA ALA A 543 3.94 -12.59 21.62
C ALA A 543 3.61 -11.09 21.51
N VAL A 544 4.24 -10.42 20.58
CA VAL A 544 4.02 -8.99 20.32
C VAL A 544 2.70 -8.80 19.58
N PRO A 545 1.72 -8.04 20.12
CA PRO A 545 0.51 -7.70 19.40
C PRO A 545 0.76 -6.65 18.33
N ILE A 546 0.13 -6.80 17.16
CA ILE A 546 0.17 -5.82 16.06
C ILE A 546 -0.94 -4.81 16.30
N LEU A 547 -0.60 -3.52 16.33
CA LEU A 547 -1.54 -2.44 16.62
C LEU A 547 -2.66 -2.34 15.56
N ASN A 548 -2.27 -2.47 14.28
CA ASN A 548 -3.19 -2.40 13.13
C ASN A 548 -2.95 -3.61 12.22
N PRO A 549 -3.41 -4.83 12.57
CA PRO A 549 -3.21 -6.00 11.74
C PRO A 549 -3.96 -5.84 10.40
N ILE A 550 -3.37 -6.36 9.32
CA ILE A 550 -3.98 -6.33 7.97
C ILE A 550 -5.31 -7.11 7.97
N THR A 551 -5.36 -8.21 8.70
CA THR A 551 -6.57 -9.01 8.94
C THR A 551 -6.59 -9.47 10.39
N GLU A 552 -7.76 -9.87 10.88
CA GLU A 552 -7.92 -10.49 12.21
C GLU A 552 -7.22 -11.85 12.32
N ASP A 553 -6.83 -12.46 11.19
CA ASP A 553 -6.11 -13.74 11.16
C ASP A 553 -4.62 -13.61 11.58
N PHE A 554 -4.07 -12.40 11.58
CA PHE A 554 -2.65 -12.14 11.87
C PHE A 554 -2.45 -11.06 12.94
N PRO A 555 -2.99 -11.23 14.16
CA PRO A 555 -2.93 -10.19 15.19
C PRO A 555 -1.61 -10.15 15.97
N LEU A 556 -0.75 -11.18 15.86
CA LEU A 556 0.48 -11.33 16.63
C LEU A 556 1.70 -11.54 15.75
N MET A 557 2.87 -11.09 16.22
CA MET A 557 4.16 -11.56 15.67
C MET A 557 4.40 -13.01 16.08
N ARG A 558 5.00 -13.82 15.19
CA ARG A 558 5.25 -15.24 15.45
C ARG A 558 6.31 -15.46 16.52
N THR A 559 6.14 -16.52 17.33
CA THR A 559 7.06 -16.98 18.36
C THR A 559 7.61 -18.38 18.11
N THR A 560 7.19 -19.05 17.03
CA THR A 560 7.68 -20.30 16.45
C THR A 560 7.34 -20.33 14.98
N LEU A 561 8.06 -21.10 14.14
CA LEU A 561 7.84 -21.23 12.71
C LEU A 561 6.91 -22.39 12.34
N ILE A 562 6.61 -23.32 13.24
CA ILE A 562 5.80 -24.50 12.94
C ILE A 562 4.40 -24.16 12.42
N PRO A 563 3.65 -23.20 12.99
CA PRO A 563 2.32 -22.86 12.49
C PRO A 563 2.31 -22.47 11.00
N THR A 564 3.27 -21.65 10.59
CA THR A 564 3.35 -21.16 9.21
C THR A 564 3.78 -22.27 8.24
N LEU A 565 4.67 -23.16 8.64
CA LEU A 565 5.02 -24.36 7.85
C LEU A 565 3.85 -25.35 7.74
N MET A 566 3.03 -25.50 8.79
CA MET A 566 1.80 -26.30 8.75
C MET A 566 0.80 -25.70 7.77
N ASP A 567 0.65 -24.38 7.68
CA ASP A 567 -0.18 -23.72 6.69
C ASP A 567 0.31 -23.96 5.25
N VAL A 568 1.64 -24.02 5.05
CA VAL A 568 2.23 -24.40 3.76
C VAL A 568 1.90 -25.86 3.43
N LEU A 569 2.00 -26.78 4.40
CA LEU A 569 1.63 -28.18 4.23
C LEU A 569 0.16 -28.34 3.83
N VAL A 570 -0.75 -27.68 4.56
CA VAL A 570 -2.20 -27.74 4.29
C VAL A 570 -2.51 -27.27 2.85
N ARG A 571 -1.86 -26.19 2.40
CA ARG A 571 -2.00 -25.71 1.00
C ARG A 571 -1.48 -26.74 -0.02
N ASN A 572 -0.36 -27.39 0.26
CA ASN A 572 0.20 -28.42 -0.60
C ASN A 572 -0.71 -29.66 -0.67
N GLN A 573 -1.27 -30.08 0.47
CA GLN A 573 -2.27 -31.16 0.48
C GLN A 573 -3.52 -30.81 -0.33
N ALA A 574 -4.02 -29.58 -0.26
CA ALA A 574 -5.19 -29.15 -1.03
C ALA A 574 -5.00 -29.29 -2.55
N VAL A 575 -3.77 -29.16 -3.04
CA VAL A 575 -3.43 -29.42 -4.45
C VAL A 575 -2.90 -30.82 -4.71
N LYS A 576 -3.03 -31.72 -3.70
CA LYS A 576 -2.70 -33.15 -3.77
C LYS A 576 -1.22 -33.48 -4.00
N ASN A 577 -0.32 -32.65 -3.48
CA ASN A 577 1.10 -32.99 -3.44
C ASN A 577 1.32 -34.20 -2.51
N PRO A 578 1.90 -35.31 -2.98
CA PRO A 578 2.03 -36.54 -2.20
C PRO A 578 3.15 -36.48 -1.16
N SER A 579 4.07 -35.54 -1.31
CA SER A 579 5.23 -35.35 -0.46
C SER A 579 5.55 -33.89 -0.28
N VAL A 580 5.91 -33.50 0.95
CA VAL A 580 6.33 -32.15 1.29
C VAL A 580 7.56 -32.23 2.20
N GLY A 581 8.69 -31.72 1.72
CA GLY A 581 9.91 -31.52 2.49
C GLY A 581 10.27 -30.04 2.39
N ILE A 582 10.12 -29.28 3.48
CA ILE A 582 10.32 -27.83 3.51
C ILE A 582 11.08 -27.40 4.74
N TYR A 583 11.75 -26.25 4.65
CA TYR A 583 12.39 -25.58 5.78
C TYR A 583 12.28 -24.06 5.64
N GLU A 584 12.46 -23.36 6.76
CA GLU A 584 12.56 -21.90 6.83
C GLU A 584 13.64 -21.50 7.83
N ILE A 585 14.46 -20.52 7.48
CA ILE A 585 15.43 -19.85 8.37
C ILE A 585 14.96 -18.44 8.57
N ALA A 586 14.42 -18.14 9.76
CA ALA A 586 13.79 -16.86 9.97
C ALA A 586 13.69 -16.48 11.46
N PRO A 587 13.49 -15.17 11.75
CA PRO A 587 13.34 -14.72 13.13
C PRO A 587 11.95 -15.03 13.69
N VAL A 588 11.94 -15.27 15.00
CA VAL A 588 10.76 -15.16 15.88
C VAL A 588 10.94 -13.96 16.81
N TYR A 589 9.85 -13.49 17.41
CA TYR A 589 9.85 -12.22 18.13
C TYR A 589 9.37 -12.42 19.55
N ARG A 590 10.21 -12.06 20.53
CA ARG A 590 9.91 -12.19 21.96
C ARG A 590 9.94 -10.83 22.64
N PRO A 591 8.82 -10.33 23.19
CA PRO A 591 8.81 -9.12 23.98
C PRO A 591 9.41 -9.39 25.36
N LYS A 592 10.26 -8.51 25.85
CA LYS A 592 10.74 -8.55 27.25
C LYS A 592 9.61 -8.20 28.22
N GLN A 593 8.73 -7.28 27.81
CA GLN A 593 7.52 -6.90 28.53
C GLN A 593 6.43 -6.39 27.60
N LEU A 594 5.18 -6.43 28.07
CA LEU A 594 4.03 -5.85 27.39
C LEU A 594 3.32 -4.87 28.34
N PRO A 595 2.89 -3.65 27.88
CA PRO A 595 3.13 -3.09 26.54
C PRO A 595 4.61 -2.86 26.25
N LEU A 596 4.99 -2.86 24.97
CA LEU A 596 6.39 -2.68 24.56
C LEU A 596 6.90 -1.29 24.98
N THR A 597 8.10 -1.26 25.57
CA THR A 597 8.85 -0.03 25.86
C THR A 597 10.18 0.02 25.10
N GLU A 598 10.57 -1.09 24.50
CA GLU A 598 11.74 -1.27 23.64
C GLU A 598 11.43 -2.28 22.55
N LEU A 599 12.31 -2.41 21.55
CA LEU A 599 12.16 -3.41 20.50
C LEU A 599 12.18 -4.83 21.07
N PRO A 600 11.34 -5.75 20.54
CA PRO A 600 11.39 -7.15 20.95
C PRO A 600 12.70 -7.81 20.54
N GLU A 601 13.11 -8.84 21.25
CA GLU A 601 14.22 -9.71 20.85
C GLU A 601 13.85 -10.48 19.58
N GLN A 602 14.79 -10.57 18.66
CA GLN A 602 14.69 -11.36 17.44
C GLN A 602 15.62 -12.55 17.57
N GLU A 603 15.05 -13.73 17.76
CA GLU A 603 15.77 -15.00 17.81
C GLU A 603 15.62 -15.70 16.46
N PHE A 604 16.71 -16.15 15.85
CA PHE A 604 16.64 -16.88 14.59
C PHE A 604 16.46 -18.38 14.82
N TYR A 605 15.47 -18.93 14.13
CA TYR A 605 15.16 -20.36 14.15
C TYR A 605 15.36 -20.97 12.77
N VAL A 606 15.78 -22.23 12.76
CA VAL A 606 15.77 -23.09 11.57
C VAL A 606 14.72 -24.16 11.83
N THR A 607 13.64 -24.14 11.12
CA THR A 607 12.53 -25.09 11.30
C THR A 607 12.30 -25.84 10.00
N GLY A 608 12.17 -27.15 10.08
CA GLY A 608 11.83 -27.98 8.92
C GLY A 608 10.64 -28.87 9.19
N LEU A 609 9.99 -29.29 8.11
CA LEU A 609 8.81 -30.15 8.10
C LEU A 609 8.89 -31.17 6.98
N LEU A 610 8.64 -32.45 7.32
CA LEU A 610 8.55 -33.57 6.40
C LEU A 610 7.17 -34.20 6.47
N TYR A 611 6.60 -34.49 5.30
CA TYR A 611 5.28 -35.13 5.17
C TYR A 611 5.23 -36.01 3.92
N GLY A 612 4.58 -37.17 4.04
CA GLY A 612 4.27 -38.05 2.91
C GLY A 612 5.42 -38.94 2.49
N GLN A 613 5.64 -39.11 1.20
CA GLN A 613 6.59 -40.06 0.64
C GLN A 613 8.00 -39.47 0.60
N ARG A 614 8.98 -40.20 1.19
CA ARG A 614 10.41 -39.92 1.01
C ARG A 614 10.87 -40.31 -0.39
N THR A 615 10.44 -41.48 -0.85
CA THR A 615 10.76 -42.02 -2.18
C THR A 615 9.46 -42.31 -2.91
N ALA A 616 9.32 -41.81 -4.13
CA ALA A 616 8.17 -42.09 -4.99
C ALA A 616 8.23 -43.57 -5.44
N ALA A 617 7.07 -44.16 -5.74
CA ALA A 617 6.97 -45.48 -6.32
C ALA A 617 7.43 -45.45 -7.77
N GLU A 618 8.73 -45.62 -8.02
CA GLU A 618 9.32 -45.78 -9.37
C GLU A 618 10.13 -47.04 -9.46
N TRP A 619 9.90 -47.80 -10.57
CA TRP A 619 10.61 -49.07 -10.73
C TRP A 619 12.13 -48.85 -10.79
N PRO A 620 12.94 -49.62 -10.02
CA PRO A 620 12.56 -50.80 -9.19
C PRO A 620 12.22 -50.48 -7.72
N GLU A 621 12.13 -49.20 -7.31
CA GLU A 621 11.96 -48.81 -5.91
C GLU A 621 10.49 -48.82 -5.49
N LYS A 622 10.25 -49.13 -4.21
CA LYS A 622 8.92 -49.05 -3.61
C LYS A 622 8.76 -47.69 -2.94
N ALA A 623 7.52 -47.19 -2.89
CA ALA A 623 7.24 -46.01 -2.11
C ALA A 623 7.61 -46.23 -0.64
N GLU A 624 8.36 -45.28 -0.08
CA GLU A 624 8.68 -45.22 1.34
C GLU A 624 8.25 -43.86 1.89
N ASN A 625 7.61 -43.86 3.04
CA ASN A 625 7.22 -42.65 3.71
C ASN A 625 8.34 -42.15 4.63
N TYR A 626 8.33 -40.85 4.89
CA TYR A 626 9.18 -40.28 5.94
C TYR A 626 8.87 -40.90 7.28
N ASP A 627 9.93 -41.02 8.10
CA ASP A 627 9.84 -41.49 9.47
C ASP A 627 10.65 -40.61 10.46
N PHE A 628 10.72 -41.05 11.73
CA PHE A 628 11.48 -40.37 12.79
C PHE A 628 12.96 -40.26 12.44
N TYR A 629 13.53 -41.29 11.79
CA TYR A 629 14.98 -41.31 11.50
C TYR A 629 15.36 -40.39 10.35
N ASP A 630 14.43 -40.07 9.46
CA ASP A 630 14.63 -39.07 8.40
C ASP A 630 14.82 -37.66 9.00
N VAL A 631 13.93 -37.25 9.92
CA VAL A 631 14.06 -35.92 10.55
C VAL A 631 15.29 -35.89 11.47
N LYS A 632 15.60 -37.02 12.17
CA LYS A 632 16.84 -37.16 12.98
C LYS A 632 18.08 -36.99 12.10
N GLY A 633 18.13 -37.68 10.96
CA GLY A 633 19.27 -37.61 10.03
C GLY A 633 19.50 -36.19 9.46
N LEU A 634 18.43 -35.43 9.19
CA LEU A 634 18.56 -34.03 8.79
C LEU A 634 19.20 -33.16 9.87
N VAL A 635 18.73 -33.30 11.12
CA VAL A 635 19.31 -32.55 12.26
C VAL A 635 20.77 -32.93 12.46
N GLU A 636 21.12 -34.23 12.41
CA GLU A 636 22.49 -34.69 12.52
C GLU A 636 23.37 -34.18 11.37
N ALA A 637 22.87 -34.15 10.14
CA ALA A 637 23.60 -33.63 8.99
C ALA A 637 23.95 -32.13 9.18
N VAL A 638 23.02 -31.35 9.73
CA VAL A 638 23.27 -29.94 10.05
C VAL A 638 24.30 -29.80 11.14
N LEU A 639 24.13 -30.48 12.30
CA LEU A 639 25.07 -30.41 13.41
C LEU A 639 26.48 -30.87 13.00
N GLN A 640 26.60 -31.99 12.27
CA GLN A 640 27.87 -32.49 11.74
C GLN A 640 28.51 -31.52 10.75
N GLY A 641 27.70 -30.92 9.84
CA GLY A 641 28.18 -29.94 8.86
C GLY A 641 28.67 -28.65 9.49
N LEU A 642 28.22 -28.35 10.72
CA LEU A 642 28.66 -27.23 11.54
C LEU A 642 29.79 -27.60 12.55
N GLY A 643 30.22 -28.86 12.56
CA GLY A 643 31.27 -29.36 13.50
C GLY A 643 30.80 -29.44 14.95
N ILE A 644 29.49 -29.60 15.20
CA ILE A 644 28.91 -29.59 16.54
C ILE A 644 28.66 -31.02 17.00
N GLN A 645 29.15 -31.37 18.18
CA GLN A 645 28.82 -32.59 18.92
C GLN A 645 27.86 -32.23 20.06
N ALA A 646 26.72 -32.90 20.11
CA ALA A 646 25.68 -32.67 21.10
C ALA A 646 25.09 -33.98 21.59
N ASP A 647 24.53 -33.98 22.79
CA ASP A 647 23.95 -35.13 23.43
C ASP A 647 22.48 -35.28 23.03
N LEU A 648 22.05 -36.53 22.77
CA LEU A 648 20.70 -36.86 22.41
C LEU A 648 19.88 -37.19 23.66
N GLU A 649 18.80 -36.45 23.87
CA GLU A 649 17.85 -36.64 24.97
C GLU A 649 16.43 -36.84 24.48
N VAL A 650 15.53 -37.32 25.32
CA VAL A 650 14.10 -37.39 25.06
C VAL A 650 13.52 -35.96 25.16
N SER A 651 12.76 -35.55 24.20
CA SER A 651 12.07 -34.24 24.21
C SER A 651 10.68 -34.38 24.85
N ASP A 652 10.34 -33.42 25.70
CA ASP A 652 9.02 -33.23 26.30
C ASP A 652 8.26 -32.02 25.68
N TRP A 653 8.78 -31.51 24.57
CA TRP A 653 8.20 -30.35 23.88
C TRP A 653 6.75 -30.62 23.40
N ALA A 654 5.83 -29.76 23.83
CA ALA A 654 4.39 -29.98 23.73
C ALA A 654 3.84 -30.37 22.34
N PRO A 655 4.33 -29.78 21.20
CA PRO A 655 3.84 -30.16 19.88
C PRO A 655 4.19 -31.60 19.46
N LEU A 656 5.17 -32.23 20.07
CA LEU A 656 5.69 -33.53 19.62
C LEU A 656 4.95 -34.72 20.25
N HIS A 657 5.03 -35.86 19.55
CA HIS A 657 4.51 -37.14 20.00
C HIS A 657 5.36 -37.67 21.19
N PRO A 658 4.78 -38.01 22.37
CA PRO A 658 5.54 -38.33 23.55
C PRO A 658 6.43 -39.59 23.45
N GLY A 659 6.21 -40.44 22.46
CA GLY A 659 7.02 -41.65 22.24
C GLY A 659 7.92 -41.57 20.98
N LYS A 660 7.92 -40.45 20.24
CA LYS A 660 8.70 -40.24 19.02
C LYS A 660 9.25 -38.81 18.96
N ALA A 661 9.86 -38.38 20.06
CA ALA A 661 10.40 -37.04 20.22
C ALA A 661 11.79 -37.12 20.85
N ALA A 662 12.69 -36.29 20.36
CA ALA A 662 14.03 -36.15 20.87
C ALA A 662 14.51 -34.70 20.76
N ARG A 663 15.57 -34.38 21.47
CA ARG A 663 16.30 -33.12 21.41
C ARG A 663 17.79 -33.31 21.41
N TYR A 664 18.50 -32.42 20.78
CA TYR A 664 19.94 -32.27 20.96
C TYR A 664 20.27 -31.18 21.97
N VAL A 665 21.11 -31.51 22.92
CA VAL A 665 21.52 -30.63 24.03
C VAL A 665 23.03 -30.52 24.06
N LYS A 666 23.56 -29.34 24.36
CA LYS A 666 24.99 -29.12 24.66
C LYS A 666 25.12 -28.22 25.87
N ASP A 667 25.90 -28.67 26.85
CA ASP A 667 26.15 -27.94 28.11
C ASP A 667 24.87 -27.47 28.82
N GLY A 668 23.79 -28.27 28.75
CA GLY A 668 22.48 -27.99 29.33
C GLY A 668 21.59 -27.05 28.48
N GLN A 669 22.05 -26.60 27.32
CA GLN A 669 21.29 -25.78 26.41
C GLN A 669 20.69 -26.61 25.28
N VAL A 670 19.38 -26.46 25.04
CA VAL A 670 18.69 -27.12 23.93
C VAL A 670 19.08 -26.44 22.61
N LEU A 671 19.62 -27.23 21.69
CA LEU A 671 19.98 -26.78 20.35
C LEU A 671 18.85 -26.99 19.33
N CYS A 672 18.10 -28.11 19.47
CA CYS A 672 17.07 -28.52 18.55
C CYS A 672 16.10 -29.49 19.23
N ASP A 673 14.80 -29.24 19.13
CA ASP A 673 13.75 -30.22 19.37
C ASP A 673 13.26 -30.79 18.02
N PHE A 674 13.02 -32.11 17.94
CA PHE A 674 12.57 -32.74 16.69
C PHE A 674 11.79 -34.06 16.95
N GLY A 675 11.00 -34.45 15.98
CA GLY A 675 10.23 -35.70 16.04
C GLY A 675 8.94 -35.65 15.24
N GLU A 676 8.06 -36.64 15.51
CA GLU A 676 6.71 -36.67 14.95
C GLU A 676 5.82 -35.66 15.69
N LEU A 677 5.05 -34.84 14.97
CA LEU A 677 4.03 -34.03 15.59
C LEU A 677 2.98 -34.89 16.27
N HIS A 678 2.46 -34.43 17.40
CA HIS A 678 1.42 -35.13 18.13
C HIS A 678 0.20 -35.36 17.22
N PRO A 679 -0.36 -36.60 17.13
CA PRO A 679 -1.50 -36.89 16.22
C PRO A 679 -2.67 -35.93 16.38
N LYS A 680 -2.98 -35.50 17.60
CA LYS A 680 -4.02 -34.52 17.84
C LYS A 680 -3.69 -33.14 17.27
N ALA A 681 -2.40 -32.76 17.23
CA ALA A 681 -1.99 -31.51 16.59
C ALA A 681 -2.18 -31.59 15.08
N VAL A 682 -1.79 -32.73 14.48
CA VAL A 682 -2.00 -33.00 13.05
C VAL A 682 -3.49 -32.99 12.67
N ASP A 683 -4.34 -33.62 13.51
CA ASP A 683 -5.81 -33.62 13.33
C ASP A 683 -6.38 -32.19 13.43
N ASN A 684 -5.87 -31.32 14.28
CA ASN A 684 -6.31 -29.93 14.42
C ASN A 684 -6.05 -29.09 13.17
N TYR A 685 -5.14 -29.54 12.27
CA TYR A 685 -4.87 -28.90 10.98
C TYR A 685 -5.55 -29.65 9.79
N ASP A 686 -6.40 -30.66 10.07
CA ASP A 686 -7.05 -31.51 9.06
C ASP A 686 -6.05 -32.19 8.10
N VAL A 687 -4.84 -32.52 8.60
CA VAL A 687 -3.78 -33.19 7.84
C VAL A 687 -3.91 -34.71 8.01
N ALA A 688 -3.84 -35.45 6.90
CA ALA A 688 -3.91 -36.90 6.91
C ALA A 688 -2.53 -37.53 6.94
N GLY A 689 -2.18 -38.23 8.03
CA GLY A 689 -0.92 -38.95 8.18
C GLY A 689 0.09 -38.23 9.07
N PRO A 690 1.23 -38.91 9.38
CA PRO A 690 2.25 -38.36 10.28
C PRO A 690 2.98 -37.17 9.63
N VAL A 691 3.34 -36.20 10.46
CA VAL A 691 4.16 -35.04 10.11
C VAL A 691 5.37 -35.04 11.03
N TYR A 692 6.54 -34.88 10.47
CA TYR A 692 7.79 -34.80 11.24
C TYR A 692 8.33 -33.37 11.14
N VAL A 693 8.80 -32.85 12.27
CA VAL A 693 9.31 -31.47 12.36
C VAL A 693 10.60 -31.43 13.17
N PHE A 694 11.41 -30.43 12.90
CA PHE A 694 12.49 -29.99 13.79
C PHE A 694 12.45 -28.47 13.92
N GLU A 695 12.83 -27.96 15.08
CA GLU A 695 13.03 -26.54 15.33
C GLU A 695 14.37 -26.35 16.06
N MET A 696 15.33 -25.70 15.36
CA MET A 696 16.69 -25.44 15.85
C MET A 696 16.82 -23.98 16.27
N HIS A 697 17.47 -23.74 17.38
CA HIS A 697 17.73 -22.43 17.95
C HIS A 697 19.09 -21.92 17.45
N MET A 698 19.08 -21.05 16.42
CA MET A 698 20.31 -20.63 15.77
C MET A 698 21.25 -19.85 16.71
N ASP A 699 20.70 -19.04 17.61
CA ASP A 699 21.49 -18.30 18.60
C ASP A 699 22.21 -19.21 19.61
N ALA A 700 21.65 -20.39 19.89
CA ALA A 700 22.29 -21.41 20.72
C ALA A 700 23.39 -22.19 19.96
N ILE A 701 23.20 -22.30 18.62
CA ILE A 701 24.11 -23.05 17.75
C ILE A 701 25.33 -22.22 17.37
N LEU A 702 25.18 -20.95 17.05
CA LEU A 702 26.23 -20.05 16.53
C LEU A 702 27.53 -20.07 17.35
N PRO A 703 27.51 -20.02 18.71
CA PRO A 703 28.74 -20.06 19.52
C PRO A 703 29.51 -21.39 19.44
N LEU A 704 28.82 -22.46 19.01
CA LEU A 704 29.38 -23.82 18.98
C LEU A 704 29.93 -24.20 17.60
N VAL A 705 29.70 -23.37 16.57
CA VAL A 705 30.04 -23.69 15.18
C VAL A 705 31.55 -23.75 15.01
N ASN A 706 32.04 -24.88 14.48
CA ASN A 706 33.41 -25.06 14.05
C ASN A 706 33.45 -25.52 12.60
N LEU A 707 33.68 -24.55 11.67
CA LEU A 707 33.76 -24.85 10.25
C LEU A 707 35.14 -25.36 9.77
N LEU A 708 36.11 -25.34 10.65
CA LEU A 708 37.45 -25.85 10.35
C LEU A 708 37.55 -27.28 10.82
N PRO A 709 37.65 -28.26 9.93
CA PRO A 709 37.78 -29.66 10.36
C PRO A 709 39.10 -29.88 11.06
N ASP A 710 39.04 -30.63 12.18
CA ASP A 710 40.27 -31.09 12.87
C ASP A 710 40.99 -32.12 12.01
N TYR A 711 42.29 -31.92 11.86
CA TYR A 711 43.10 -32.87 11.11
C TYR A 711 43.40 -34.13 11.95
N HIS A 712 42.94 -35.27 11.47
CA HIS A 712 43.32 -36.59 11.99
C HIS A 712 44.24 -37.28 11.00
N LYS A 713 45.32 -37.93 11.51
CA LYS A 713 46.23 -38.72 10.70
C LYS A 713 45.50 -39.88 10.05
N VAL A 714 45.77 -40.13 8.79
CA VAL A 714 45.26 -41.34 8.14
C VAL A 714 45.93 -42.57 8.83
N ALA A 715 45.08 -43.46 9.26
CA ALA A 715 45.58 -44.69 9.96
C ALA A 715 46.47 -45.53 9.06
N LYS A 716 47.60 -45.95 9.59
CA LYS A 716 48.61 -46.76 8.86
C LYS A 716 48.34 -48.26 8.96
N PHE A 717 47.63 -48.68 9.99
CA PHE A 717 47.37 -50.08 10.25
C PHE A 717 45.91 -50.45 10.00
N PRO A 718 45.62 -51.73 9.60
CA PRO A 718 44.24 -52.14 9.34
C PRO A 718 43.41 -52.18 10.62
N ALA A 719 42.13 -51.92 10.49
CA ALA A 719 41.16 -52.12 11.55
C ALA A 719 40.77 -53.58 11.69
N SER A 720 40.34 -53.99 12.87
CA SER A 720 39.69 -55.26 13.15
C SER A 720 38.29 -55.02 13.68
N SER A 721 37.29 -55.75 13.19
CA SER A 721 35.92 -55.65 13.67
C SER A 721 35.47 -56.82 14.51
N ARG A 722 34.54 -56.59 15.44
CA ARG A 722 33.87 -57.64 16.24
C ARG A 722 32.38 -57.32 16.27
N ASP A 723 31.58 -58.30 15.94
CA ASP A 723 30.12 -58.18 16.00
C ASP A 723 29.62 -58.78 17.30
N LEU A 724 28.84 -58.03 18.05
CA LEU A 724 28.23 -58.43 19.31
C LEU A 724 26.72 -58.24 19.24
N ALA A 725 25.97 -59.28 19.61
CA ALA A 725 24.51 -59.20 19.70
C ALA A 725 24.06 -59.33 21.15
N PHE A 726 23.33 -58.41 21.67
CA PHE A 726 22.83 -58.39 23.04
C PHE A 726 21.31 -58.52 23.10
N LEU A 727 20.84 -59.34 24.01
CA LEU A 727 19.45 -59.30 24.50
C LEU A 727 19.40 -58.25 25.61
N ALA A 728 18.77 -57.12 25.31
CA ALA A 728 18.62 -56.00 26.21
C ALA A 728 17.15 -55.82 26.65
N PRO A 729 16.87 -55.46 27.92
CA PRO A 729 15.52 -55.06 28.33
C PRO A 729 14.97 -53.96 27.44
N LEU A 730 13.66 -53.93 27.19
CA LEU A 730 13.03 -52.87 26.32
C LEU A 730 13.29 -51.47 26.82
N ALA A 731 13.43 -51.29 28.15
CA ALA A 731 13.69 -49.98 28.75
C ALA A 731 15.12 -49.44 28.54
N THR A 732 16.11 -50.32 28.28
CA THR A 732 17.48 -49.94 28.02
C THR A 732 17.58 -49.26 26.66
N THR A 733 18.09 -48.06 26.60
CA THR A 733 18.21 -47.32 25.32
C THR A 733 19.43 -47.77 24.53
N ASN A 734 19.49 -47.44 23.25
CA ASN A 734 20.70 -47.61 22.46
C ASN A 734 21.87 -46.76 23.00
N ALA A 735 21.56 -45.56 23.47
CA ALA A 735 22.55 -44.66 24.07
C ALA A 735 23.21 -45.29 25.29
N ASP A 736 22.42 -45.85 26.21
CA ASP A 736 22.96 -46.53 27.43
C ASP A 736 23.97 -47.61 27.09
N ILE A 737 23.70 -48.40 26.04
CA ILE A 737 24.59 -49.49 25.59
C ILE A 737 25.84 -48.91 24.91
N VAL A 738 25.67 -47.94 24.00
CA VAL A 738 26.79 -47.32 23.27
C VAL A 738 27.75 -46.60 24.23
N ASP A 739 27.22 -45.96 25.27
CA ASP A 739 28.05 -45.27 26.28
C ASP A 739 28.95 -46.27 27.05
N VAL A 740 28.40 -47.40 27.48
CA VAL A 740 29.23 -48.47 28.10
C VAL A 740 30.23 -49.03 27.09
N ILE A 741 29.83 -49.28 25.84
CA ILE A 741 30.77 -49.76 24.82
C ILE A 741 31.91 -48.78 24.59
N LYS A 742 31.66 -47.50 24.58
CA LYS A 742 32.69 -46.46 24.41
C LYS A 742 33.57 -46.31 25.64
N GLU A 743 32.98 -46.41 26.84
CA GLU A 743 33.72 -46.33 28.11
C GLU A 743 34.70 -47.51 28.25
N ASP A 744 34.23 -48.73 28.00
CA ASP A 744 35.01 -49.96 28.19
C ASP A 744 35.82 -50.39 26.98
N GLY A 745 35.51 -49.87 25.81
CA GLY A 745 36.17 -50.19 24.53
C GLY A 745 37.61 -49.73 24.43
N GLY A 746 38.01 -48.79 25.29
CA GLY A 746 39.37 -48.27 25.41
C GLY A 746 39.80 -47.41 24.21
N GLU A 747 41.07 -46.98 24.24
CA GLU A 747 41.63 -46.02 23.26
C GLU A 747 41.67 -46.56 21.82
N ASN A 748 41.61 -47.88 21.62
CA ASN A 748 41.64 -48.48 20.31
C ASN A 748 40.25 -48.66 19.66
N LEU A 749 39.17 -48.38 20.37
CA LEU A 749 37.82 -48.43 19.80
C LEU A 749 37.60 -47.22 18.88
N GLU A 750 37.60 -47.42 17.57
CA GLU A 750 37.44 -46.37 16.56
C GLU A 750 35.96 -46.04 16.29
N ALA A 751 35.10 -47.09 16.21
CA ALA A 751 33.70 -46.90 15.89
C ALA A 751 32.79 -47.97 16.46
N VAL A 752 31.52 -47.60 16.69
CA VAL A 752 30.44 -48.49 17.14
C VAL A 752 29.25 -48.28 16.19
N HIS A 753 28.82 -49.36 15.54
CA HIS A 753 27.71 -49.34 14.61
C HIS A 753 26.61 -50.30 15.06
N LEU A 754 25.41 -49.82 15.37
CA LEU A 754 24.21 -50.64 15.48
C LEU A 754 23.77 -51.00 14.07
N PHE A 755 23.81 -52.29 13.72
CA PHE A 755 23.41 -52.74 12.37
C PHE A 755 22.15 -53.58 12.32
N ASP A 756 21.65 -54.12 13.46
CA ASP A 756 20.37 -54.85 13.49
C ASP A 756 19.67 -54.66 14.84
N MET A 757 18.34 -54.55 14.78
CA MET A 757 17.44 -54.59 15.92
C MET A 757 16.29 -55.55 15.66
N TYR A 758 16.11 -56.55 16.50
CA TYR A 758 15.07 -57.53 16.36
C TYR A 758 14.24 -57.75 17.63
N THR A 759 12.88 -57.64 17.44
CA THR A 759 11.90 -57.82 18.53
C THR A 759 10.90 -58.94 18.24
N GLY A 760 11.28 -59.91 17.36
CA GLY A 760 10.38 -60.96 16.90
C GLY A 760 10.32 -62.18 17.86
N LYS A 761 9.66 -63.26 17.41
CA LYS A 761 9.29 -64.45 18.21
C LYS A 761 10.44 -65.17 18.91
N GLN A 762 11.68 -64.92 18.51
CA GLN A 762 12.87 -65.58 19.11
C GLN A 762 13.49 -64.77 20.26
N VAL A 763 12.91 -63.61 20.59
CA VAL A 763 13.31 -62.73 21.68
C VAL A 763 12.34 -62.88 22.84
N PRO A 764 12.79 -63.06 24.09
CA PRO A 764 11.91 -63.16 25.25
C PRO A 764 11.02 -61.91 25.39
N GLN A 765 9.81 -62.06 25.91
CA GLN A 765 8.90 -60.95 26.19
C GLN A 765 9.55 -59.96 27.17
N GLY A 766 9.53 -58.69 26.84
CA GLY A 766 10.17 -57.62 27.59
C GLY A 766 11.64 -57.34 27.22
N TYR A 767 12.14 -58.02 26.16
CA TYR A 767 13.50 -57.82 25.65
C TYR A 767 13.51 -57.44 24.18
N LYS A 768 14.63 -56.87 23.71
CA LYS A 768 14.96 -56.64 22.30
C LYS A 768 16.37 -57.15 22.04
N SER A 769 16.65 -57.61 20.83
CA SER A 769 17.99 -57.97 20.39
C SER A 769 18.59 -56.79 19.62
N LEU A 770 19.80 -56.38 20.05
CA LEU A 770 20.54 -55.28 19.39
C LEU A 770 21.90 -55.83 18.97
N ALA A 771 22.27 -55.64 17.70
CA ALA A 771 23.55 -56.13 17.17
C ALA A 771 24.45 -54.98 16.75
N TYR A 772 25.66 -54.97 17.33
CA TYR A 772 26.66 -53.93 17.13
C TYR A 772 27.89 -54.47 16.44
N SER A 773 28.46 -53.70 15.50
CA SER A 773 29.77 -53.89 14.95
C SER A 773 30.73 -52.89 15.60
N LEU A 774 31.71 -53.39 16.34
CA LEU A 774 32.74 -52.64 17.01
C LEU A 774 33.97 -52.65 16.14
N VAL A 775 34.51 -51.46 15.78
CA VAL A 775 35.71 -51.32 14.96
C VAL A 775 36.86 -50.88 15.87
N PHE A 776 37.91 -51.69 15.93
CA PHE A 776 39.11 -51.39 16.71
C PHE A 776 40.30 -51.13 15.80
N ARG A 777 41.10 -50.13 16.10
CA ARG A 777 42.30 -49.77 15.37
C ARG A 777 43.33 -49.12 16.31
N SER A 778 44.60 -49.40 16.08
CA SER A 778 45.67 -48.73 16.79
C SER A 778 46.57 -47.92 15.84
N GLU A 779 47.06 -46.81 16.30
CA GLU A 779 48.04 -46.00 15.57
C GLU A 779 49.45 -46.57 15.66
N GLU A 780 49.76 -47.46 16.61
CA GLU A 780 51.07 -47.94 16.91
C GLU A 780 51.42 -49.29 16.22
N GLY A 781 50.36 -50.09 15.87
CA GLY A 781 50.61 -51.42 15.29
C GLY A 781 49.28 -52.11 14.90
N THR A 782 49.42 -53.27 14.26
CA THR A 782 48.24 -54.13 13.97
C THR A 782 47.85 -54.83 15.32
N LEU A 783 46.55 -54.65 15.65
CA LEU A 783 46.02 -55.28 16.89
C LEU A 783 45.92 -56.81 16.75
N THR A 784 46.28 -57.50 17.83
CA THR A 784 46.10 -58.93 17.95
C THR A 784 44.67 -59.24 18.48
N ASP A 785 44.26 -60.50 18.35
CA ASP A 785 42.97 -60.95 18.92
C ASP A 785 42.91 -60.76 20.46
N ALA A 786 44.03 -60.86 21.15
CA ALA A 786 44.10 -60.65 22.58
C ALA A 786 43.87 -59.18 22.97
N ASP A 787 44.41 -58.25 22.18
CA ASP A 787 44.22 -56.81 22.41
C ASP A 787 42.77 -56.39 22.27
N ILE A 788 41.98 -57.10 21.47
CA ILE A 788 40.57 -56.80 21.21
C ILE A 788 39.64 -57.56 22.18
N GLN A 789 40.03 -58.76 22.59
CA GLN A 789 39.19 -59.58 23.44
C GLN A 789 39.03 -59.02 24.87
N ALA A 790 40.02 -58.40 25.41
CA ALA A 790 39.98 -57.83 26.75
C ALA A 790 38.95 -56.67 26.90
N PRO A 791 38.93 -55.67 26.00
CA PRO A 791 37.83 -54.67 25.94
C PRO A 791 36.47 -55.29 25.72
N VAL A 792 36.34 -56.26 24.80
CA VAL A 792 35.08 -56.95 24.54
C VAL A 792 34.51 -57.64 25.75
N ASP A 793 35.41 -58.35 26.54
CA ASP A 793 34.98 -59.00 27.76
C ASP A 793 34.53 -58.00 28.85
N ALA A 794 35.19 -56.84 28.95
CA ALA A 794 34.80 -55.77 29.84
C ALA A 794 33.38 -55.20 29.41
N ILE A 795 33.18 -54.89 28.15
CA ILE A 795 31.90 -54.42 27.61
C ILE A 795 30.75 -55.37 27.93
N VAL A 796 30.97 -56.69 27.68
CA VAL A 796 29.95 -57.70 27.92
C VAL A 796 29.63 -57.83 29.42
N LYS A 797 30.64 -57.77 30.25
CA LYS A 797 30.46 -57.80 31.69
C LYS A 797 29.70 -56.60 32.22
N ASP A 798 30.12 -55.43 31.86
CA ASP A 798 29.52 -54.20 32.38
C ASP A 798 28.09 -53.98 31.85
N LEU A 799 27.81 -54.32 30.61
CA LEU A 799 26.44 -54.29 30.06
C LEU A 799 25.51 -55.27 30.80
N LYS A 800 26.03 -56.40 31.21
CA LYS A 800 25.29 -57.37 32.04
C LYS A 800 25.03 -56.82 33.45
N GLU A 801 26.07 -56.27 34.09
CA GLU A 801 25.96 -55.73 35.46
C GLU A 801 25.10 -54.47 35.54
N LYS A 802 25.26 -53.52 34.62
CA LYS A 802 24.56 -52.21 34.64
C LYS A 802 23.11 -52.32 34.14
N PHE A 803 22.86 -53.06 33.07
CA PHE A 803 21.56 -53.08 32.39
C PHE A 803 20.92 -54.46 32.26
N GLY A 804 21.57 -55.53 32.75
CA GLY A 804 21.04 -56.89 32.59
C GLY A 804 21.01 -57.39 31.13
N CYS A 805 21.86 -56.85 30.27
CA CYS A 805 22.02 -57.28 28.89
C CYS A 805 22.75 -58.65 28.85
N GLU A 806 22.29 -59.59 28.00
CA GLU A 806 22.91 -60.87 27.82
C GLU A 806 23.44 -60.98 26.40
N LEU A 807 24.69 -61.54 26.24
CA LEU A 807 25.22 -61.81 24.91
C LEU A 807 24.42 -62.96 24.28
N ARG A 808 23.99 -62.78 23.02
CA ARG A 808 23.16 -63.75 22.27
C ARG A 808 24.04 -64.73 21.47
#